data_fa38788dbaf20039fea554bc172152fd
#
_entry.id   fa38788dbaf20039fea554bc172152fd
#
_cell.length_a   1.000
_cell.length_b   1.000
_cell.length_c   1.000
_cell.angle_alpha   90.00
_cell.angle_beta   90.00
_cell.angle_gamma   90.00
#
_symmetry.space_group_name_H-M   'P 1'
#
loop_
_entity.id
_entity.type
_entity.pdbx_description
1 polymer ?
#
loop_
_entity_poly.entity_id
_entity_poly.type
_entity_poly.pdbx_seq_one_letter_code
_entity_poly.pdbx_strand_id
1 'polypeptide(L)'
;MRMRQSFLLLIVNCCNLCTPLAASTGPDDRPLTDPKSIVSASNAAARPAPIDDLYYTRSVFAAAWSPDGKQIVFVSDLAGRTNLWKVSASGGWPIQLTQSDDRQYSPVWSPDGKWIVYEQDHAGDELWDLYAIPGDGGEIINLTNTPAIREQDPHWSHDGNTIAFAYKTKDGSQYDIALFDWSTRKVHKLTNEQQPGFSWNVVAWSSDDKTIYAGRVNPPFTDADVYRIDVATGKTENLTSHQGTIRYLASSLSPDGGTLLVSSDAKGGYMNIALFDVATRKMTWVTDLKWEASSGNFSPDGKRYTYTVNQDGVIDAYLVDRSTNEAKKVDLPHGLNYFSGNPNEFAPQSDRVIVSHEASNQPGDLWVYNLHSPHADQLTFSAIASLRATPLPPSQIVHYRSFDGKIITALLWMPFNLKRDGSNPALVLPHGGPTGQMVDYWNTDVAALTSRGYICIAPNPRGSTGYGLDFQKANFQDLGGGDLRDEIAGVDFLKATGYIDSKKIGIFGGSYGGFMTLMAIGKTPDIWAAAVDLYGIISWSTMLKSSDPELNEYLKALLGNPEENRKVYEEDSPITYIRSEKAPLLVLQGDNDPRVPKEEAQQVVDILRKEGRVVDVHYYPNEGHGFVKRENQIDSIRRTIAWFDQYLMGKTPAPQNQPAQ
;
A
#
# COMPACT_ATOMS: atom_id res chain seq x y z
N MET A 1 53.62 22.48 -61.91
CA MET A 1 53.40 21.06 -61.83
C MET A 1 52.82 20.76 -60.45
N ARG A 2 51.51 20.59 -60.35
CA ARG A 2 50.79 20.51 -59.08
C ARG A 2 50.32 19.06 -58.97
N MET A 3 50.81 18.29 -57.96
CA MET A 3 50.25 17.03 -57.55
C MET A 3 49.20 17.26 -56.44
N ARG A 4 47.95 16.88 -56.70
CA ARG A 4 46.89 16.81 -55.73
C ARG A 4 46.97 15.47 -55.03
N GLN A 5 47.17 15.47 -53.72
CA GLN A 5 46.91 14.33 -52.85
C GLN A 5 45.46 14.36 -52.34
N SER A 6 44.71 13.33 -52.72
CA SER A 6 43.35 13.12 -52.20
C SER A 6 43.43 12.35 -50.88
N PHE A 7 42.98 12.96 -49.81
CA PHE A 7 42.74 12.29 -48.53
C PHE A 7 41.39 11.57 -48.60
N LEU A 8 41.40 10.26 -48.51
CA LEU A 8 40.22 9.43 -48.35
C LEU A 8 39.85 9.42 -46.85
N LEU A 9 38.77 10.10 -46.50
CA LEU A 9 38.19 10.03 -45.13
C LEU A 9 37.40 8.71 -45.04
N LEU A 10 37.92 7.76 -44.28
CA LEU A 10 37.14 6.57 -43.84
C LEU A 10 36.19 6.98 -42.72
N ILE A 11 34.93 7.15 -43.04
CA ILE A 11 33.87 7.28 -42.04
C ILE A 11 33.54 5.88 -41.54
N VAL A 12 34.06 5.54 -40.37
CA VAL A 12 33.59 4.34 -39.63
C VAL A 12 32.22 4.68 -39.06
N ASN A 13 31.18 4.17 -39.71
CA ASN A 13 29.84 4.13 -39.19
C ASN A 13 29.81 3.12 -38.02
N CYS A 14 29.97 3.59 -36.78
CA CYS A 14 29.55 2.85 -35.62
C CYS A 14 28.01 2.82 -35.61
N CYS A 15 27.42 1.88 -36.30
CA CYS A 15 26.06 1.47 -36.01
C CYS A 15 26.02 0.93 -34.58
N ASN A 16 25.61 1.77 -33.65
CA ASN A 16 25.11 1.31 -32.37
C ASN A 16 23.87 0.45 -32.66
N LEU A 17 24.06 -0.85 -32.69
CA LEU A 17 23.01 -1.83 -32.52
C LEU A 17 22.50 -1.70 -31.07
N CYS A 18 21.68 -0.69 -30.81
CA CYS A 18 20.70 -0.79 -29.76
C CYS A 18 19.73 -1.89 -30.21
N THR A 19 20.02 -3.14 -29.84
CA THR A 19 18.99 -4.14 -29.77
C THR A 19 17.95 -3.60 -28.79
N PRO A 20 16.69 -3.36 -29.21
CA PRO A 20 15.63 -3.14 -28.24
C PRO A 20 15.68 -4.38 -27.33
N LEU A 21 15.80 -4.17 -26.02
CA LEU A 21 15.43 -5.23 -25.09
C LEU A 21 14.04 -5.66 -25.55
N ALA A 22 13.95 -6.92 -26.00
CA ALA A 22 12.68 -7.54 -26.26
C ALA A 22 11.91 -7.34 -24.96
N ALA A 23 10.79 -6.63 -25.03
CA ALA A 23 9.82 -6.61 -23.97
C ALA A 23 9.59 -8.08 -23.62
N SER A 24 9.97 -8.50 -22.42
CA SER A 24 9.59 -9.81 -21.94
C SER A 24 8.08 -9.81 -22.02
N THR A 25 7.51 -10.67 -22.83
CA THR A 25 6.09 -10.99 -22.73
C THR A 25 5.92 -11.34 -21.26
N GLY A 26 5.15 -10.51 -20.52
CA GLY A 26 4.87 -10.74 -19.11
C GLY A 26 4.39 -12.17 -18.90
N PRO A 27 4.49 -12.71 -17.71
CA PRO A 27 3.95 -14.03 -17.41
C PRO A 27 2.50 -14.06 -17.90
N ASP A 28 2.09 -15.20 -18.47
CA ASP A 28 0.69 -15.43 -18.90
C ASP A 28 -0.23 -15.02 -17.74
N ASP A 29 -1.04 -13.99 -17.91
CA ASP A 29 -1.88 -13.38 -16.85
C ASP A 29 -2.92 -14.37 -16.26
N ARG A 30 -2.90 -15.61 -16.70
CA ARG A 30 -3.77 -16.67 -16.19
C ARG A 30 -3.22 -17.27 -14.91
N PRO A 31 -3.99 -17.32 -13.82
CA PRO A 31 -3.56 -17.94 -12.58
C PRO A 31 -3.18 -19.40 -12.76
N LEU A 32 -2.06 -19.81 -12.17
CA LEU A 32 -1.59 -21.18 -12.18
C LEU A 32 -2.36 -21.98 -11.12
N THR A 33 -3.07 -23.01 -11.55
CA THR A 33 -3.90 -23.84 -10.65
C THR A 33 -3.31 -25.22 -10.39
N ASP A 34 -2.41 -25.71 -11.28
CA ASP A 34 -1.71 -26.97 -11.09
C ASP A 34 -0.35 -26.71 -10.43
N PRO A 35 -0.13 -27.15 -9.17
CA PRO A 35 1.15 -26.98 -8.50
C PRO A 35 2.33 -27.63 -9.23
N LYS A 36 2.07 -28.65 -10.07
CA LYS A 36 3.12 -29.30 -10.87
C LYS A 36 3.57 -28.45 -12.06
N SER A 37 2.77 -27.47 -12.48
CA SER A 37 3.16 -26.52 -13.53
C SER A 37 4.14 -25.46 -13.05
N ILE A 38 4.28 -25.26 -11.73
CA ILE A 38 5.23 -24.30 -11.15
C ILE A 38 6.66 -24.69 -11.51
N VAL A 39 7.43 -23.73 -12.01
CA VAL A 39 8.82 -23.96 -12.45
C VAL A 39 9.74 -22.91 -11.84
N SER A 40 10.86 -23.37 -11.28
CA SER A 40 11.98 -22.50 -10.96
C SER A 40 12.80 -22.28 -12.25
N ALA A 41 12.80 -21.04 -12.73
CA ALA A 41 13.53 -20.69 -13.95
C ALA A 41 15.05 -20.79 -13.75
N SER A 42 15.76 -21.17 -14.81
CA SER A 42 17.23 -21.15 -14.81
C SER A 42 17.75 -19.74 -15.10
N ASN A 43 18.66 -19.25 -14.25
CA ASN A 43 19.34 -17.98 -14.47
C ASN A 43 20.78 -18.08 -13.95
N ALA A 44 21.76 -18.09 -14.84
CA ALA A 44 23.18 -18.20 -14.47
C ALA A 44 23.73 -16.96 -13.75
N ALA A 45 23.06 -15.81 -13.86
CA ALA A 45 23.44 -14.57 -13.19
C ALA A 45 22.79 -14.42 -11.80
N ALA A 46 21.90 -15.35 -11.41
CA ALA A 46 21.21 -15.29 -10.13
C ALA A 46 22.22 -15.36 -8.96
N ARG A 47 22.04 -14.44 -8.03
CA ARG A 47 22.84 -14.31 -6.82
C ARG A 47 22.00 -13.65 -5.72
N PRO A 48 22.36 -13.81 -4.43
CA PRO A 48 21.72 -13.03 -3.38
C PRO A 48 21.85 -11.52 -3.63
N ALA A 49 20.74 -10.81 -3.63
CA ALA A 49 20.74 -9.35 -3.69
C ALA A 49 21.38 -8.80 -2.41
N PRO A 50 22.34 -7.85 -2.50
CA PRO A 50 22.86 -7.19 -1.31
C PRO A 50 21.72 -6.50 -0.56
N ILE A 51 21.61 -6.72 0.74
CA ILE A 51 20.50 -6.18 1.53
C ILE A 51 20.51 -4.65 1.48
N ASP A 52 21.68 -4.04 1.69
CA ASP A 52 21.78 -2.58 1.63
C ASP A 52 21.28 -2.03 0.28
N ASP A 53 21.61 -2.69 -0.84
CA ASP A 53 21.16 -2.26 -2.17
C ASP A 53 19.64 -2.32 -2.32
N LEU A 54 18.99 -3.33 -1.75
CA LEU A 54 17.53 -3.43 -1.74
C LEU A 54 16.88 -2.25 -1.01
N TYR A 55 17.39 -1.91 0.17
CA TYR A 55 16.86 -0.83 1.00
C TYR A 55 17.38 0.57 0.64
N TYR A 56 18.36 0.66 -0.26
CA TYR A 56 18.75 1.91 -0.92
C TYR A 56 18.02 2.12 -2.25
N THR A 57 17.16 1.21 -2.68
CA THR A 57 16.12 1.54 -3.66
C THR A 57 15.17 2.56 -3.04
N ARG A 58 14.67 3.46 -3.86
CA ARG A 58 13.89 4.59 -3.40
C ARG A 58 12.42 4.32 -3.58
N SER A 59 11.63 4.67 -2.60
CA SER A 59 10.18 4.79 -2.77
C SER A 59 9.87 6.12 -3.45
N VAL A 60 8.93 6.14 -4.38
CA VAL A 60 8.48 7.36 -5.08
C VAL A 60 6.97 7.29 -5.22
N PHE A 61 6.25 8.22 -4.60
CA PHE A 61 4.78 8.19 -4.56
C PHE A 61 4.17 9.58 -4.30
N ALA A 62 2.85 9.68 -4.26
CA ALA A 62 2.07 10.89 -3.95
C ALA A 62 2.47 12.09 -4.82
N ALA A 63 2.51 11.89 -6.13
CA ALA A 63 2.98 12.90 -7.08
C ALA A 63 1.86 13.85 -7.51
N ALA A 64 2.18 15.15 -7.66
CA ALA A 64 1.26 16.18 -8.10
C ALA A 64 1.93 17.20 -9.04
N TRP A 65 1.23 17.58 -10.12
CA TRP A 65 1.65 18.67 -11.01
C TRP A 65 1.58 20.02 -10.32
N SER A 66 2.58 20.86 -10.59
CA SER A 66 2.46 22.29 -10.29
C SER A 66 1.39 22.95 -11.16
N PRO A 67 0.71 24.02 -10.69
CA PRO A 67 -0.36 24.69 -11.44
C PRO A 67 0.09 25.28 -12.78
N ASP A 68 1.39 25.54 -12.97
CA ASP A 68 1.95 25.98 -14.25
C ASP A 68 2.37 24.83 -15.18
N GLY A 69 2.27 23.57 -14.72
CA GLY A 69 2.60 22.36 -15.47
C GLY A 69 4.07 22.14 -15.75
N LYS A 70 4.98 22.84 -15.05
CA LYS A 70 6.42 22.74 -15.29
C LYS A 70 7.15 21.82 -14.33
N GLN A 71 6.58 21.54 -13.17
CA GLN A 71 7.19 20.74 -12.12
C GLN A 71 6.20 19.68 -11.59
N ILE A 72 6.77 18.64 -11.00
CA ILE A 72 6.04 17.61 -10.28
C ILE A 72 6.66 17.52 -8.89
N VAL A 73 5.85 17.73 -7.84
CA VAL A 73 6.22 17.40 -6.46
C VAL A 73 5.90 15.94 -6.18
N PHE A 74 6.68 15.27 -5.37
CA PHE A 74 6.46 13.90 -4.95
C PHE A 74 7.11 13.61 -3.60
N VAL A 75 6.74 12.53 -2.97
CA VAL A 75 7.38 12.01 -1.77
C VAL A 75 8.41 10.95 -2.14
N SER A 76 9.58 10.99 -1.50
CA SER A 76 10.60 9.95 -1.66
C SER A 76 11.48 9.84 -0.43
N ASP A 77 11.94 8.62 -0.18
CA ASP A 77 12.95 8.31 0.84
C ASP A 77 14.39 8.35 0.29
N LEU A 78 14.62 9.05 -0.81
CA LEU A 78 15.93 9.19 -1.47
C LEU A 78 17.07 9.58 -0.49
N ALA A 79 16.76 10.41 0.50
CA ALA A 79 17.71 10.79 1.57
C ALA A 79 17.64 9.89 2.81
N GLY A 80 16.94 8.77 2.78
CA GLY A 80 16.82 7.83 3.88
C GLY A 80 15.60 8.04 4.79
N ARG A 81 14.82 9.07 4.52
CA ARG A 81 13.55 9.42 5.17
C ARG A 81 12.55 9.87 4.11
N THR A 82 11.27 9.66 4.33
CA THR A 82 10.20 10.14 3.45
C THR A 82 10.08 11.65 3.54
N ASN A 83 10.58 12.34 2.51
CA ASN A 83 10.59 13.79 2.40
C ASN A 83 10.03 14.23 1.05
N LEU A 84 9.77 15.53 0.92
CA LEU A 84 9.27 16.14 -0.31
C LEU A 84 10.41 16.44 -1.28
N TRP A 85 10.17 16.07 -2.51
CA TRP A 85 11.07 16.30 -3.65
C TRP A 85 10.29 16.90 -4.80
N LYS A 86 10.98 17.59 -5.69
CA LYS A 86 10.39 18.04 -6.96
C LYS A 86 11.32 17.76 -8.13
N VAL A 87 10.72 17.58 -9.30
CA VAL A 87 11.44 17.36 -10.56
C VAL A 87 10.79 18.17 -11.68
N SER A 88 11.57 18.55 -12.69
CA SER A 88 11.02 19.15 -13.91
C SER A 88 10.05 18.18 -14.60
N ALA A 89 8.97 18.69 -15.17
CA ALA A 89 8.03 17.93 -16.00
C ALA A 89 8.68 17.26 -17.23
N SER A 90 9.87 17.69 -17.62
CA SER A 90 10.70 17.09 -18.68
C SER A 90 11.76 16.11 -18.15
N GLY A 91 11.71 15.76 -16.87
CA GLY A 91 12.71 14.93 -16.22
C GLY A 91 13.95 15.72 -15.76
N GLY A 92 14.95 14.99 -15.31
CA GLY A 92 16.20 15.52 -14.78
C GLY A 92 16.47 15.07 -13.35
N TRP A 93 17.41 15.73 -12.67
CA TRP A 93 17.74 15.41 -11.29
C TRP A 93 16.70 16.02 -10.33
N PRO A 94 16.09 15.24 -9.43
CA PRO A 94 15.13 15.77 -8.47
C PRO A 94 15.81 16.68 -7.43
N ILE A 95 15.08 17.71 -7.00
CA ILE A 95 15.50 18.66 -5.98
C ILE A 95 14.75 18.33 -4.69
N GLN A 96 15.49 18.14 -3.59
CA GLN A 96 14.91 17.97 -2.28
C GLN A 96 14.34 19.31 -1.78
N LEU A 97 13.07 19.29 -1.35
CA LEU A 97 12.39 20.47 -0.80
C LEU A 97 12.46 20.52 0.72
N THR A 98 12.29 19.39 1.38
CA THR A 98 12.27 19.29 2.83
C THR A 98 13.31 18.30 3.33
N GLN A 99 13.71 18.45 4.60
CA GLN A 99 14.55 17.49 5.31
C GLN A 99 14.02 17.33 6.73
N SER A 100 13.53 16.12 7.03
CA SER A 100 13.01 15.76 8.35
C SER A 100 13.32 14.30 8.65
N ASP A 101 13.46 13.96 9.92
CA ASP A 101 13.51 12.57 10.38
C ASP A 101 12.09 11.97 10.53
N ASP A 102 11.05 12.82 10.55
CA ASP A 102 9.65 12.45 10.63
C ASP A 102 9.06 12.18 9.25
N ARG A 103 7.99 11.41 9.19
CA ARG A 103 7.34 11.03 7.92
C ARG A 103 6.58 12.20 7.33
N GLN A 104 6.68 12.37 6.01
CA GLN A 104 5.98 13.39 5.24
C GLN A 104 5.18 12.74 4.11
N TYR A 105 3.92 13.19 3.93
CA TYR A 105 2.97 12.64 2.95
C TYR A 105 2.08 13.71 2.32
N SER A 106 1.28 13.32 1.35
CA SER A 106 0.14 14.07 0.79
C SER A 106 0.45 15.50 0.33
N PRO A 107 1.51 15.75 -0.49
CA PRO A 107 1.82 17.10 -0.94
C PRO A 107 0.77 17.61 -1.92
N VAL A 108 0.24 18.81 -1.68
CA VAL A 108 -0.71 19.50 -2.55
C VAL A 108 -0.26 20.94 -2.82
N TRP A 109 -0.27 21.35 -4.09
CA TRP A 109 0.05 22.71 -4.48
C TRP A 109 -1.10 23.67 -4.15
N SER A 110 -0.78 24.88 -3.69
CA SER A 110 -1.75 25.97 -3.69
C SER A 110 -2.14 26.34 -5.14
N PRO A 111 -3.36 26.82 -5.39
CA PRO A 111 -3.81 27.15 -6.75
C PRO A 111 -2.92 28.19 -7.47
N ASP A 112 -2.28 29.08 -6.73
CA ASP A 112 -1.35 30.07 -7.26
C ASP A 112 0.10 29.57 -7.44
N GLY A 113 0.37 28.31 -7.04
CA GLY A 113 1.68 27.66 -7.16
C GLY A 113 2.75 28.18 -6.20
N LYS A 114 2.39 29.05 -5.25
CA LYS A 114 3.38 29.60 -4.32
C LYS A 114 3.73 28.70 -3.15
N TRP A 115 2.81 27.81 -2.77
CA TRP A 115 2.96 26.95 -1.62
C TRP A 115 2.70 25.48 -1.95
N ILE A 116 3.35 24.60 -1.20
CA ILE A 116 3.03 23.17 -1.13
C ILE A 116 2.64 22.90 0.33
N VAL A 117 1.42 22.42 0.55
CA VAL A 117 0.96 21.92 1.86
C VAL A 117 1.16 20.41 1.90
N TYR A 118 1.51 19.88 3.05
CA TYR A 118 1.78 18.47 3.25
C TYR A 118 1.52 18.07 4.71
N GLU A 119 1.45 16.78 4.96
CA GLU A 119 1.29 16.19 6.29
C GLU A 119 2.65 15.77 6.86
N GLN A 120 2.84 15.93 8.17
CA GLN A 120 3.99 15.40 8.88
C GLN A 120 3.58 14.93 10.28
N ASP A 121 4.00 13.71 10.65
CA ASP A 121 3.86 13.20 12.02
C ASP A 121 5.10 13.50 12.88
N HIS A 122 5.13 13.00 14.11
CA HIS A 122 6.28 13.09 14.98
C HIS A 122 6.68 11.72 15.54
N ALA A 123 7.92 11.31 15.29
CA ALA A 123 8.50 10.08 15.80
C ALA A 123 7.62 8.81 15.61
N GLY A 124 6.81 8.77 14.54
CA GLY A 124 5.95 7.65 14.22
C GLY A 124 4.64 7.56 15.00
N ASP A 125 4.22 8.64 15.69
CA ASP A 125 3.02 8.68 16.54
C ASP A 125 1.70 8.76 15.76
N GLU A 126 1.78 8.99 14.44
CA GLU A 126 0.63 9.17 13.53
C GLU A 126 -0.31 10.33 13.91
N LEU A 127 0.15 11.27 14.73
CA LEU A 127 -0.54 12.54 14.94
C LEU A 127 0.01 13.56 13.94
N TRP A 128 -0.70 13.67 12.82
CA TRP A 128 -0.26 14.45 11.66
C TRP A 128 -0.69 15.91 11.82
N ASP A 129 0.27 16.82 11.71
CA ASP A 129 0.02 18.26 11.51
C ASP A 129 0.12 18.61 10.01
N LEU A 130 -0.56 19.66 9.60
CA LEU A 130 -0.39 20.28 8.29
C LEU A 130 0.78 21.26 8.29
N TYR A 131 1.67 21.09 7.35
CA TYR A 131 2.83 21.96 7.12
C TYR A 131 2.75 22.62 5.75
N ALA A 132 3.44 23.75 5.57
CA ALA A 132 3.60 24.40 4.28
C ALA A 132 5.04 24.76 4.01
N ILE A 133 5.44 24.65 2.75
CA ILE A 133 6.73 25.12 2.23
C ILE A 133 6.50 25.94 0.96
N PRO A 134 7.26 27.05 0.69
CA PRO A 134 7.19 27.73 -0.59
C PRO A 134 7.51 26.78 -1.76
N GLY A 135 6.80 26.90 -2.88
CA GLY A 135 6.96 26.02 -4.05
C GLY A 135 8.38 25.98 -4.61
N ASP A 136 9.17 27.03 -4.41
CA ASP A 136 10.59 27.09 -4.78
C ASP A 136 11.55 26.66 -3.66
N GLY A 137 11.02 26.20 -2.53
CA GLY A 137 11.77 25.88 -1.31
C GLY A 137 11.92 27.12 -0.41
N GLY A 138 12.30 26.92 0.83
CA GLY A 138 12.46 27.98 1.81
C GLY A 138 12.08 27.53 3.23
N GLU A 139 11.62 28.47 4.04
CA GLU A 139 11.22 28.21 5.43
C GLU A 139 9.93 27.38 5.48
N ILE A 140 9.97 26.31 6.27
CA ILE A 140 8.82 25.44 6.53
C ILE A 140 7.98 26.05 7.66
N ILE A 141 6.67 26.05 7.47
CA ILE A 141 5.71 26.56 8.45
C ILE A 141 4.83 25.40 8.91
N ASN A 142 4.79 25.11 10.22
CA ASN A 142 3.73 24.28 10.77
C ASN A 142 2.44 25.13 10.83
N LEU A 143 1.42 24.72 10.09
CA LEU A 143 0.18 25.49 9.93
C LEU A 143 -0.75 25.30 11.13
N THR A 144 -0.84 24.12 11.65
CA THR A 144 -1.83 23.71 12.65
C THR A 144 -1.22 23.62 14.06
N ASN A 145 -0.07 22.99 14.21
CA ASN A 145 0.66 22.85 15.47
C ASN A 145 -0.21 22.33 16.61
N THR A 146 -0.87 21.20 16.39
CA THR A 146 -1.89 20.63 17.28
C THR A 146 -1.53 19.21 17.72
N PRO A 147 -0.66 19.01 18.73
CA PRO A 147 -0.06 17.72 19.08
C PRO A 147 -1.05 16.65 19.60
N ALA A 148 -2.32 17.00 19.75
CA ALA A 148 -3.40 16.09 20.15
C ALA A 148 -4.46 15.89 19.06
N ILE A 149 -4.16 16.32 17.84
CA ILE A 149 -5.07 16.22 16.70
C ILE A 149 -4.34 15.46 15.57
N ARG A 150 -5.10 14.72 14.80
CA ARG A 150 -4.68 14.12 13.54
C ARG A 150 -5.35 14.87 12.40
N GLU A 151 -4.57 15.46 11.51
CA GLU A 151 -5.00 16.30 10.40
C GLU A 151 -4.43 15.75 9.10
N GLN A 152 -5.29 15.31 8.20
CA GLN A 152 -4.87 14.56 7.01
C GLN A 152 -5.65 14.98 5.77
N ASP A 153 -5.12 14.62 4.61
CA ASP A 153 -5.75 14.75 3.30
C ASP A 153 -6.18 16.19 2.99
N PRO A 154 -5.21 17.13 2.86
CA PRO A 154 -5.51 18.55 2.63
C PRO A 154 -5.98 18.81 1.19
N HIS A 155 -7.07 19.58 1.07
CA HIS A 155 -7.68 20.02 -0.19
C HIS A 155 -7.86 21.52 -0.23
N TRP A 156 -7.21 22.21 -1.14
CA TRP A 156 -7.36 23.64 -1.34
C TRP A 156 -8.71 24.01 -1.97
N SER A 157 -9.31 25.11 -1.51
CA SER A 157 -10.33 25.82 -2.27
C SER A 157 -9.75 26.43 -3.54
N HIS A 158 -10.57 26.65 -4.58
CA HIS A 158 -10.09 27.18 -5.87
C HIS A 158 -9.54 28.60 -5.73
N ASP A 159 -10.08 29.40 -4.81
CA ASP A 159 -9.61 30.75 -4.54
C ASP A 159 -8.30 30.81 -3.71
N GLY A 160 -7.82 29.66 -3.21
CA GLY A 160 -6.60 29.53 -2.43
C GLY A 160 -6.66 30.14 -1.03
N ASN A 161 -7.86 30.40 -0.49
CA ASN A 161 -8.03 31.02 0.84
C ASN A 161 -8.31 30.00 1.93
N THR A 162 -8.74 28.79 1.59
CA THR A 162 -9.15 27.78 2.56
C THR A 162 -8.58 26.40 2.20
N ILE A 163 -8.21 25.62 3.23
CA ILE A 163 -7.84 24.21 3.09
C ILE A 163 -8.84 23.39 3.87
N ALA A 164 -9.52 22.45 3.21
CA ALA A 164 -10.35 21.45 3.87
C ALA A 164 -9.50 20.19 4.12
N PHE A 165 -9.71 19.51 5.24
CA PHE A 165 -8.94 18.34 5.61
C PHE A 165 -9.72 17.45 6.60
N ALA A 166 -9.31 16.19 6.73
CA ALA A 166 -9.83 15.28 7.73
C ALA A 166 -9.22 15.59 9.10
N TYR A 167 -10.06 15.63 10.14
CA TYR A 167 -9.73 16.08 11.48
C TYR A 167 -10.20 15.06 12.53
N LYS A 168 -9.29 14.57 13.37
CA LYS A 168 -9.61 13.65 14.47
C LYS A 168 -8.82 14.04 15.71
N THR A 169 -9.49 14.10 16.88
CA THR A 169 -8.77 14.24 18.15
C THR A 169 -8.09 12.92 18.51
N LYS A 170 -6.96 12.99 19.22
CA LYS A 170 -6.20 11.81 19.66
C LYS A 170 -7.07 10.77 20.38
N ASP A 171 -7.98 11.25 21.24
CA ASP A 171 -8.88 10.40 22.03
C ASP A 171 -10.23 10.12 21.34
N GLY A 172 -10.42 10.64 20.12
CA GLY A 172 -11.63 10.43 19.31
C GLY A 172 -11.51 9.22 18.42
N SER A 173 -12.65 8.58 18.11
CA SER A 173 -12.71 7.46 17.17
C SER A 173 -13.23 7.84 15.79
N GLN A 174 -13.76 9.05 15.62
CA GLN A 174 -14.36 9.52 14.37
C GLN A 174 -13.59 10.67 13.74
N TYR A 175 -13.60 10.70 12.41
CA TYR A 175 -13.11 11.85 11.67
C TYR A 175 -14.22 12.80 11.30
N ASP A 176 -13.90 14.08 11.40
CA ASP A 176 -14.66 15.19 10.87
C ASP A 176 -13.92 15.86 9.70
N ILE A 177 -14.61 16.75 8.99
CA ILE A 177 -13.96 17.70 8.09
C ILE A 177 -13.76 19.00 8.86
N ALA A 178 -12.55 19.55 8.81
CA ALA A 178 -12.22 20.88 9.29
C ALA A 178 -11.70 21.77 8.16
N LEU A 179 -11.76 23.07 8.37
CA LEU A 179 -11.29 24.10 7.46
C LEU A 179 -10.21 24.93 8.13
N PHE A 180 -9.11 25.13 7.41
CA PHE A 180 -8.03 26.06 7.78
C PHE A 180 -8.14 27.32 6.92
N ASP A 181 -8.34 28.47 7.54
CA ASP A 181 -8.32 29.77 6.86
C ASP A 181 -6.88 30.26 6.70
N TRP A 182 -6.45 30.41 5.44
CA TRP A 182 -5.07 30.77 5.11
C TRP A 182 -4.66 32.15 5.61
N SER A 183 -5.59 33.10 5.63
CA SER A 183 -5.34 34.48 6.04
C SER A 183 -5.22 34.67 7.54
N THR A 184 -6.13 34.03 8.28
CA THR A 184 -6.22 34.16 9.74
C THR A 184 -5.47 33.09 10.51
N ARG A 185 -5.02 32.01 9.81
CA ARG A 185 -4.35 30.84 10.38
C ARG A 185 -5.21 30.12 11.44
N LYS A 186 -6.52 30.10 11.25
CA LYS A 186 -7.44 29.45 12.19
C LYS A 186 -8.07 28.21 11.60
N VAL A 187 -8.21 27.19 12.44
CA VAL A 187 -8.95 25.98 12.16
C VAL A 187 -10.37 26.08 12.74
N HIS A 188 -11.37 25.62 11.99
CA HIS A 188 -12.71 25.39 12.51
C HIS A 188 -13.31 24.12 11.92
N LYS A 189 -14.01 23.34 12.73
CA LYS A 189 -14.70 22.13 12.28
C LYS A 189 -15.91 22.49 11.44
N LEU A 190 -16.06 21.82 10.30
CA LEU A 190 -17.20 21.96 9.40
C LEU A 190 -18.30 20.92 9.69
N THR A 191 -17.90 19.69 10.00
CA THR A 191 -18.81 18.60 10.37
C THR A 191 -18.71 18.29 11.86
N ASN A 192 -19.65 17.49 12.37
CA ASN A 192 -19.67 17.07 13.77
C ASN A 192 -20.22 15.64 13.85
N GLU A 193 -19.36 14.65 13.54
CA GLU A 193 -19.71 13.25 13.55
C GLU A 193 -19.99 12.75 14.96
N GLN A 194 -21.09 12.03 15.14
CA GLN A 194 -21.51 11.51 16.43
C GLN A 194 -21.43 9.98 16.52
N GLN A 195 -21.28 9.30 15.38
CA GLN A 195 -21.19 7.86 15.37
C GLN A 195 -19.74 7.41 15.51
N PRO A 196 -19.42 6.60 16.53
CA PRO A 196 -18.06 6.12 16.76
C PRO A 196 -17.50 5.38 15.53
N GLY A 197 -16.25 5.68 15.20
CA GLY A 197 -15.54 5.05 14.10
C GLY A 197 -15.91 5.50 12.69
N PHE A 198 -16.97 6.30 12.52
CA PHE A 198 -17.30 6.86 11.21
C PHE A 198 -16.31 7.94 10.80
N SER A 199 -15.99 7.96 9.52
CA SER A 199 -15.00 8.89 8.97
C SER A 199 -15.59 9.72 7.84
N TRP A 200 -15.43 11.03 7.92
CA TRP A 200 -15.63 11.96 6.83
C TRP A 200 -14.32 12.19 6.09
N ASN A 201 -14.37 12.24 4.78
CA ASN A 201 -13.24 12.62 3.92
C ASN A 201 -13.69 13.63 2.87
N VAL A 202 -12.78 14.53 2.48
CA VAL A 202 -13.02 15.51 1.42
C VAL A 202 -12.88 14.80 0.07
N VAL A 203 -13.81 15.08 -0.86
CA VAL A 203 -13.75 14.61 -2.25
C VAL A 203 -13.37 15.76 -3.19
N ALA A 204 -14.13 16.84 -3.13
CA ALA A 204 -13.90 18.02 -3.98
C ALA A 204 -14.63 19.25 -3.47
N TRP A 205 -14.10 20.42 -3.82
CA TRP A 205 -14.80 21.68 -3.73
C TRP A 205 -15.67 21.91 -4.97
N SER A 206 -16.82 22.57 -4.82
CA SER A 206 -17.53 23.15 -5.97
C SER A 206 -16.73 24.31 -6.55
N SER A 207 -16.93 24.61 -7.84
CA SER A 207 -16.17 25.67 -8.54
C SER A 207 -16.36 27.09 -7.97
N ASP A 208 -17.42 27.31 -7.15
CA ASP A 208 -17.67 28.56 -6.46
C ASP A 208 -17.25 28.55 -4.98
N ASP A 209 -16.56 27.48 -4.55
CA ASP A 209 -16.07 27.24 -3.20
C ASP A 209 -17.12 27.28 -2.08
N LYS A 210 -18.43 27.16 -2.42
CA LYS A 210 -19.52 27.19 -1.43
C LYS A 210 -19.97 25.83 -0.96
N THR A 211 -19.57 24.79 -1.65
CA THR A 211 -19.96 23.40 -1.36
C THR A 211 -18.74 22.52 -1.33
N ILE A 212 -18.65 21.63 -0.34
CA ILE A 212 -17.73 20.50 -0.34
C ILE A 212 -18.54 19.22 -0.62
N TYR A 213 -18.07 18.43 -1.59
CA TYR A 213 -18.49 17.04 -1.73
C TYR A 213 -17.60 16.19 -0.85
N ALA A 214 -18.21 15.24 -0.12
CA ALA A 214 -17.53 14.46 0.89
C ALA A 214 -18.00 13.01 0.89
N GLY A 215 -17.13 12.11 1.26
CA GLY A 215 -17.47 10.73 1.61
C GLY A 215 -17.74 10.61 3.12
N ARG A 216 -18.63 9.70 3.49
CA ARG A 216 -18.83 9.28 4.88
C ARG A 216 -18.86 7.75 4.92
N VAL A 217 -17.92 7.17 5.65
CA VAL A 217 -17.63 5.73 5.63
C VAL A 217 -17.80 5.15 7.03
N ASN A 218 -18.39 3.97 7.15
CA ASN A 218 -18.51 3.24 8.41
C ASN A 218 -17.23 2.44 8.74
N PRO A 219 -16.96 2.09 10.00
CA PRO A 219 -16.12 0.95 10.30
C PRO A 219 -16.92 -0.35 10.06
N PRO A 220 -16.44 -1.38 9.38
CA PRO A 220 -15.12 -1.65 8.82
C PRO A 220 -15.02 -1.45 7.30
N PHE A 221 -15.43 -0.31 6.78
CA PHE A 221 -15.34 0.05 5.36
C PHE A 221 -16.23 -0.81 4.44
N THR A 222 -17.41 -1.14 4.90
CA THR A 222 -18.38 -1.96 4.17
C THR A 222 -19.59 -1.17 3.68
N ASP A 223 -19.74 0.07 4.16
CA ASP A 223 -20.85 0.95 3.85
C ASP A 223 -20.34 2.40 3.73
N ALA A 224 -20.74 3.10 2.67
CA ALA A 224 -20.30 4.47 2.45
C ALA A 224 -21.30 5.25 1.59
N ASP A 225 -21.46 6.53 1.94
CA ASP A 225 -22.29 7.47 1.21
C ASP A 225 -21.53 8.71 0.77
N VAL A 226 -21.99 9.32 -0.31
CA VAL A 226 -21.54 10.62 -0.79
C VAL A 226 -22.47 11.71 -0.29
N TYR A 227 -21.89 12.77 0.22
CA TYR A 227 -22.59 13.95 0.75
C TYR A 227 -22.19 15.21 0.01
N ARG A 228 -23.04 16.21 0.05
CA ARG A 228 -22.66 17.61 -0.14
C ARG A 228 -22.82 18.39 1.15
N ILE A 229 -21.90 19.33 1.38
CA ILE A 229 -21.83 20.13 2.61
C ILE A 229 -21.78 21.59 2.22
N ASP A 230 -22.71 22.40 2.74
CA ASP A 230 -22.68 23.85 2.59
C ASP A 230 -21.58 24.43 3.50
N VAL A 231 -20.59 25.10 2.90
CA VAL A 231 -19.39 25.57 3.61
C VAL A 231 -19.70 26.64 4.66
N ALA A 232 -20.69 27.48 4.42
CA ALA A 232 -21.03 28.58 5.32
C ALA A 232 -21.79 28.10 6.57
N THR A 233 -22.57 27.03 6.45
CA THR A 233 -23.48 26.57 7.51
C THR A 233 -23.11 25.21 8.09
N GLY A 234 -22.26 24.42 7.44
CA GLY A 234 -21.96 23.02 7.77
C GLY A 234 -23.13 22.07 7.52
N LYS A 235 -24.22 22.52 6.86
CA LYS A 235 -25.37 21.67 6.57
C LYS A 235 -25.00 20.59 5.58
N THR A 236 -25.23 19.32 5.95
CA THR A 236 -24.96 18.13 5.14
C THR A 236 -26.23 17.64 4.45
N GLU A 237 -26.06 17.07 3.25
CA GLU A 237 -27.11 16.36 2.51
C GLU A 237 -26.54 15.09 1.89
N ASN A 238 -27.14 13.94 2.23
CA ASN A 238 -26.79 12.65 1.66
C ASN A 238 -27.30 12.55 0.22
N LEU A 239 -26.41 12.31 -0.75
CA LEU A 239 -26.71 12.23 -2.18
C LEU A 239 -27.01 10.79 -2.61
N THR A 240 -26.49 9.79 -1.90
CA THR A 240 -26.54 8.37 -2.28
C THR A 240 -27.27 7.50 -1.25
N SER A 241 -28.15 8.11 -0.46
CA SER A 241 -28.93 7.41 0.57
C SER A 241 -29.56 6.11 0.04
N HIS A 242 -29.33 5.00 0.72
CA HIS A 242 -29.72 3.67 0.29
C HIS A 242 -30.15 2.78 1.47
N GLN A 243 -30.59 1.55 1.18
CA GLN A 243 -30.86 0.52 2.17
C GLN A 243 -29.84 -0.60 2.03
N GLY A 244 -29.48 -1.21 3.16
CA GLY A 244 -28.50 -2.29 3.21
C GLY A 244 -27.07 -1.77 3.27
N THR A 245 -26.11 -2.58 2.89
CA THR A 245 -24.68 -2.31 2.96
C THR A 245 -24.16 -2.12 1.54
N ILE A 246 -23.87 -0.89 1.16
CA ILE A 246 -23.37 -0.51 -0.17
C ILE A 246 -22.33 0.58 -0.01
N ARG A 247 -21.24 0.50 -0.75
CA ARG A 247 -20.23 1.55 -0.80
C ARG A 247 -20.43 2.45 -2.01
N TYR A 248 -20.59 3.75 -1.78
CA TYR A 248 -20.49 4.80 -2.79
C TYR A 248 -19.28 5.66 -2.46
N LEU A 249 -18.17 5.45 -3.15
CA LEU A 249 -16.91 6.15 -2.95
C LEU A 249 -16.67 7.09 -4.13
N ALA A 250 -16.93 8.37 -3.94
CA ALA A 250 -16.59 9.40 -4.92
C ALA A 250 -15.10 9.78 -4.80
N SER A 251 -14.47 10.06 -5.92
CA SER A 251 -13.06 10.45 -5.98
C SER A 251 -12.84 11.84 -6.57
N SER A 252 -13.72 12.31 -7.44
CA SER A 252 -13.54 13.61 -8.07
C SER A 252 -14.86 14.17 -8.62
N LEU A 253 -14.91 15.50 -8.73
CA LEU A 253 -16.00 16.25 -9.37
C LEU A 253 -15.56 16.73 -10.75
N SER A 254 -16.44 16.61 -11.75
CA SER A 254 -16.14 17.16 -13.06
C SER A 254 -16.02 18.70 -13.01
N PRO A 255 -15.18 19.33 -13.86
CA PRO A 255 -14.95 20.78 -13.82
C PRO A 255 -16.21 21.62 -14.05
N ASP A 256 -17.23 21.05 -14.70
CA ASP A 256 -18.56 21.68 -14.88
C ASP A 256 -19.45 21.58 -13.63
N GLY A 257 -18.98 20.89 -12.56
CA GLY A 257 -19.70 20.71 -11.31
C GLY A 257 -20.90 19.75 -11.38
N GLY A 258 -21.16 19.13 -12.52
CA GLY A 258 -22.37 18.35 -12.76
C GLY A 258 -22.26 16.85 -12.46
N THR A 259 -21.05 16.30 -12.39
CA THR A 259 -20.85 14.85 -12.33
C THR A 259 -19.78 14.48 -11.31
N LEU A 260 -20.08 13.53 -10.42
CA LEU A 260 -19.07 12.86 -9.58
C LEU A 260 -18.64 11.57 -10.24
N LEU A 261 -17.35 11.27 -10.18
CA LEU A 261 -16.78 9.97 -10.53
C LEU A 261 -16.79 9.08 -9.27
N VAL A 262 -17.43 7.93 -9.37
CA VAL A 262 -17.75 7.08 -8.22
C VAL A 262 -17.34 5.63 -8.48
N SER A 263 -16.76 5.00 -7.48
CA SER A 263 -16.65 3.54 -7.36
C SER A 263 -17.76 3.04 -6.45
N SER A 264 -18.48 1.98 -6.84
CA SER A 264 -19.53 1.42 -6.01
C SER A 264 -19.74 -0.08 -6.26
N ASP A 265 -20.05 -0.83 -5.20
CA ASP A 265 -20.41 -2.23 -5.22
C ASP A 265 -21.92 -2.49 -5.28
N ALA A 266 -22.72 -1.45 -5.48
CA ALA A 266 -24.19 -1.54 -5.65
C ALA A 266 -24.61 -2.50 -6.78
N LYS A 267 -23.69 -2.81 -7.70
CA LYS A 267 -23.92 -3.72 -8.82
C LYS A 267 -23.09 -4.99 -8.66
N GLY A 268 -23.66 -6.01 -8.05
CA GLY A 268 -23.05 -7.34 -7.99
C GLY A 268 -21.99 -7.55 -6.90
N GLY A 269 -21.83 -6.61 -5.96
CA GLY A 269 -20.93 -6.76 -4.81
C GLY A 269 -19.44 -6.51 -5.10
N TYR A 270 -19.09 -6.10 -6.32
CA TYR A 270 -17.74 -5.67 -6.72
C TYR A 270 -17.73 -4.17 -7.01
N MET A 271 -16.66 -3.49 -6.63
CA MET A 271 -16.49 -2.08 -6.93
C MET A 271 -16.42 -1.87 -8.44
N ASN A 272 -17.37 -1.11 -8.97
CA ASN A 272 -17.46 -0.75 -10.38
C ASN A 272 -17.54 0.76 -10.54
N ILE A 273 -17.07 1.26 -11.67
CA ILE A 273 -17.02 2.69 -11.96
C ILE A 273 -18.38 3.17 -12.49
N ALA A 274 -18.83 4.29 -11.96
CA ALA A 274 -20.01 4.99 -12.43
C ALA A 274 -19.82 6.51 -12.46
N LEU A 275 -20.58 7.18 -13.31
CA LEU A 275 -20.77 8.61 -13.33
C LEU A 275 -22.08 8.93 -12.60
N PHE A 276 -22.00 9.73 -11.54
CA PHE A 276 -23.14 10.17 -10.75
C PHE A 276 -23.50 11.61 -11.10
N ASP A 277 -24.69 11.81 -11.69
CA ASP A 277 -25.21 13.14 -11.97
C ASP A 277 -25.73 13.79 -10.69
N VAL A 278 -25.11 14.89 -10.29
CA VAL A 278 -25.37 15.57 -9.01
C VAL A 278 -26.80 16.13 -8.93
N ALA A 279 -27.35 16.63 -10.04
CA ALA A 279 -28.66 17.26 -10.05
C ALA A 279 -29.80 16.25 -10.02
N THR A 280 -29.69 15.20 -10.82
CA THR A 280 -30.73 14.16 -10.97
C THR A 280 -30.52 12.96 -10.04
N ARG A 281 -29.35 12.83 -9.42
CA ARG A 281 -28.89 11.68 -8.59
C ARG A 281 -28.90 10.35 -9.36
N LYS A 282 -28.75 10.40 -10.66
CA LYS A 282 -28.72 9.22 -11.51
C LYS A 282 -27.30 8.68 -11.64
N MET A 283 -27.15 7.37 -11.44
CA MET A 283 -25.92 6.63 -11.73
C MET A 283 -25.92 6.15 -13.18
N THR A 284 -24.79 6.35 -13.88
CA THR A 284 -24.52 5.77 -15.19
C THR A 284 -23.26 4.91 -15.07
N TRP A 285 -23.43 3.60 -15.14
CA TRP A 285 -22.33 2.65 -14.99
C TRP A 285 -21.40 2.68 -16.20
N VAL A 286 -20.09 2.71 -15.92
CA VAL A 286 -19.01 2.67 -16.91
C VAL A 286 -18.46 1.25 -17.04
N THR A 287 -18.36 0.54 -15.90
CA THR A 287 -17.85 -0.84 -15.87
C THR A 287 -18.90 -1.82 -15.34
N ASP A 288 -18.69 -3.10 -15.63
CA ASP A 288 -19.48 -4.24 -15.13
C ASP A 288 -18.53 -5.44 -14.95
N LEU A 289 -17.68 -5.35 -13.95
CA LEU A 289 -16.59 -6.27 -13.71
C LEU A 289 -16.88 -7.16 -12.49
N LYS A 290 -16.27 -8.33 -12.47
CA LYS A 290 -16.14 -9.18 -11.27
C LYS A 290 -14.77 -9.01 -10.60
N TRP A 291 -14.25 -7.78 -10.68
CA TRP A 291 -12.99 -7.32 -10.10
C TRP A 291 -13.21 -5.94 -9.49
N GLU A 292 -12.29 -5.51 -8.64
CA GLU A 292 -12.40 -4.22 -7.99
C GLU A 292 -11.83 -3.11 -8.89
N ALA A 293 -12.67 -2.15 -9.25
CA ALA A 293 -12.27 -0.94 -9.95
C ALA A 293 -12.29 0.27 -9.01
N SER A 294 -11.27 1.11 -9.09
CA SER A 294 -11.15 2.33 -8.30
C SER A 294 -11.15 3.55 -9.21
N SER A 295 -12.03 4.50 -8.92
CA SER A 295 -12.14 5.77 -9.64
C SER A 295 -10.95 6.68 -9.35
N GLY A 296 -10.46 7.37 -10.38
CA GLY A 296 -9.42 8.39 -10.30
C GLY A 296 -9.99 9.80 -10.42
N ASN A 297 -9.42 10.62 -11.32
CA ASN A 297 -9.80 12.02 -11.46
C ASN A 297 -10.33 12.38 -12.85
N PHE A 298 -11.10 13.46 -12.94
CA PHE A 298 -11.37 14.12 -14.22
C PHE A 298 -10.14 14.94 -14.66
N SER A 299 -9.92 14.98 -15.98
CA SER A 299 -8.96 15.95 -16.55
C SER A 299 -9.47 17.39 -16.34
N PRO A 300 -8.56 18.40 -16.24
CA PRO A 300 -8.94 19.80 -16.06
C PRO A 300 -9.89 20.36 -17.13
N ASP A 301 -9.86 19.83 -18.35
CA ASP A 301 -10.76 20.20 -19.44
C ASP A 301 -12.10 19.41 -19.42
N GLY A 302 -12.26 18.48 -18.47
CA GLY A 302 -13.44 17.65 -18.28
C GLY A 302 -13.73 16.62 -19.37
N LYS A 303 -12.81 16.46 -20.34
CA LYS A 303 -13.02 15.54 -21.47
C LYS A 303 -12.64 14.10 -21.19
N ARG A 304 -11.81 13.87 -20.18
CA ARG A 304 -11.33 12.54 -19.79
C ARG A 304 -11.47 12.31 -18.30
N TYR A 305 -11.41 11.06 -17.91
CA TYR A 305 -11.26 10.65 -16.52
C TYR A 305 -10.46 9.35 -16.45
N THR A 306 -9.98 9.04 -15.26
CA THR A 306 -9.15 7.87 -15.00
C THR A 306 -9.85 6.89 -14.07
N TYR A 307 -9.48 5.62 -14.17
CA TYR A 307 -9.78 4.59 -13.17
C TYR A 307 -8.73 3.48 -13.24
N THR A 308 -8.69 2.65 -12.22
CA THR A 308 -7.86 1.44 -12.20
C THR A 308 -8.71 0.19 -12.02
N VAL A 309 -8.19 -0.96 -12.43
CA VAL A 309 -8.80 -2.28 -12.19
C VAL A 309 -7.78 -3.17 -11.52
N ASN A 310 -8.13 -3.68 -10.36
CA ASN A 310 -7.35 -4.69 -9.64
C ASN A 310 -7.87 -6.09 -10.01
N GLN A 311 -7.06 -6.83 -10.73
CA GLN A 311 -7.34 -8.21 -11.09
C GLN A 311 -6.31 -9.13 -10.45
N ASP A 312 -6.73 -9.87 -9.42
CA ASP A 312 -5.84 -10.82 -8.69
C ASP A 312 -4.55 -10.20 -8.14
N GLY A 313 -4.58 -8.91 -7.75
CA GLY A 313 -3.39 -8.24 -7.23
C GLY A 313 -2.49 -7.62 -8.29
N VAL A 314 -2.87 -7.67 -9.57
CA VAL A 314 -2.31 -6.85 -10.65
C VAL A 314 -3.24 -5.68 -10.91
N ILE A 315 -2.69 -4.49 -11.04
CA ILE A 315 -3.49 -3.27 -11.23
C ILE A 315 -3.17 -2.65 -12.59
N ASP A 316 -4.21 -2.47 -13.38
CA ASP A 316 -4.15 -1.78 -14.65
C ASP A 316 -4.81 -0.40 -14.59
N ALA A 317 -4.13 0.60 -15.15
CA ALA A 317 -4.61 1.96 -15.27
C ALA A 317 -5.37 2.20 -16.59
N TYR A 318 -6.51 2.86 -16.53
CA TYR A 318 -7.36 3.17 -17.67
C TYR A 318 -7.64 4.65 -17.78
N LEU A 319 -7.58 5.15 -19.00
CA LEU A 319 -8.01 6.50 -19.37
C LEU A 319 -9.29 6.39 -20.23
N VAL A 320 -10.32 7.16 -19.88
CA VAL A 320 -11.60 7.16 -20.57
C VAL A 320 -11.85 8.48 -21.28
N ASP A 321 -12.28 8.44 -22.53
CA ASP A 321 -12.85 9.60 -23.21
C ASP A 321 -14.33 9.75 -22.80
N ARG A 322 -14.68 10.86 -22.14
CA ARG A 322 -16.03 11.10 -21.59
C ARG A 322 -17.11 11.18 -22.67
N SER A 323 -16.75 11.58 -23.89
CA SER A 323 -17.72 11.75 -24.97
C SER A 323 -18.15 10.42 -25.62
N THR A 324 -17.24 9.45 -25.66
CA THR A 324 -17.46 8.14 -26.29
C THR A 324 -17.62 7.01 -25.27
N ASN A 325 -17.21 7.23 -24.01
CA ASN A 325 -17.02 6.20 -22.97
C ASN A 325 -16.02 5.11 -23.39
N GLU A 326 -15.15 5.39 -24.35
CA GLU A 326 -14.09 4.47 -24.72
C GLU A 326 -12.98 4.49 -23.66
N ALA A 327 -12.76 3.34 -23.02
CA ALA A 327 -11.69 3.13 -22.05
C ALA A 327 -10.45 2.56 -22.74
N LYS A 328 -9.30 3.19 -22.52
CA LYS A 328 -8.02 2.73 -23.03
C LYS A 328 -7.09 2.41 -21.89
N LYS A 329 -6.56 1.18 -21.85
CA LYS A 329 -5.50 0.79 -20.92
C LYS A 329 -4.23 1.62 -21.21
N VAL A 330 -3.60 2.13 -20.17
CA VAL A 330 -2.29 2.79 -20.26
C VAL A 330 -1.26 1.70 -20.54
N ASP A 331 -0.44 1.90 -21.58
CA ASP A 331 0.59 0.94 -21.99
C ASP A 331 1.82 1.07 -21.08
N LEU A 332 1.84 0.27 -20.02
CA LEU A 332 2.93 0.12 -19.06
C LEU A 332 3.22 -1.37 -18.83
N PRO A 333 4.40 -1.74 -18.31
CA PRO A 333 4.72 -3.13 -18.00
C PRO A 333 3.71 -3.76 -17.03
N HIS A 334 3.71 -5.09 -16.96
CA HIS A 334 2.93 -5.85 -15.99
C HIS A 334 3.33 -5.52 -14.56
N GLY A 335 2.37 -5.40 -13.67
CA GLY A 335 2.56 -5.05 -12.26
C GLY A 335 1.43 -4.17 -11.74
N LEU A 336 1.77 -3.25 -10.89
CA LEU A 336 0.85 -2.22 -10.38
C LEU A 336 1.01 -0.94 -11.20
N ASN A 337 -0.04 -0.58 -11.90
CA ASN A 337 -0.15 0.64 -12.69
C ASN A 337 -1.29 1.48 -12.12
N TYR A 338 -0.97 2.58 -11.44
CA TYR A 338 -2.00 3.39 -10.79
C TYR A 338 -1.71 4.88 -10.94
N PHE A 339 -2.77 5.67 -10.91
CA PHE A 339 -2.67 7.11 -10.89
C PHE A 339 -2.36 7.59 -9.48
N SER A 340 -1.81 8.78 -9.35
CA SER A 340 -1.34 9.28 -8.04
C SER A 340 -2.44 9.45 -6.99
N GLY A 341 -3.71 9.44 -7.41
CA GLY A 341 -4.86 9.74 -6.55
C GLY A 341 -4.95 11.21 -6.10
N ASN A 342 -3.93 12.00 -6.39
CA ASN A 342 -3.89 13.42 -6.07
C ASN A 342 -4.81 14.18 -7.05
N PRO A 343 -5.56 15.20 -6.62
CA PRO A 343 -6.37 16.04 -7.52
C PRO A 343 -5.57 16.62 -8.71
N ASN A 344 -4.27 16.80 -8.56
CA ASN A 344 -3.36 17.31 -9.57
C ASN A 344 -2.55 16.20 -10.29
N GLU A 345 -3.13 15.02 -10.53
CA GLU A 345 -2.48 13.96 -11.31
C GLU A 345 -2.41 14.27 -12.80
N PHE A 346 -3.37 15.04 -13.34
CA PHE A 346 -3.31 15.57 -14.70
C PHE A 346 -2.50 16.87 -14.77
N ALA A 347 -1.74 17.04 -15.84
CA ALA A 347 -1.16 18.34 -16.16
C ALA A 347 -2.27 19.38 -16.39
N PRO A 348 -2.08 20.67 -15.99
CA PRO A 348 -3.11 21.70 -16.14
C PRO A 348 -3.59 21.89 -17.58
N GLN A 349 -2.76 21.57 -18.57
CA GLN A 349 -3.09 21.64 -20.00
C GLN A 349 -3.92 20.43 -20.47
N SER A 350 -4.21 19.45 -19.61
CA SER A 350 -4.93 18.21 -19.93
C SER A 350 -4.29 17.39 -21.06
N ASP A 351 -2.97 17.51 -21.23
CA ASP A 351 -2.19 16.81 -22.26
C ASP A 351 -1.40 15.61 -21.73
N ARG A 352 -1.20 15.53 -20.42
CA ARG A 352 -0.41 14.49 -19.74
C ARG A 352 -1.02 14.11 -18.39
N VAL A 353 -0.74 12.88 -17.95
CA VAL A 353 -1.13 12.38 -16.64
C VAL A 353 0.04 11.63 -15.99
N ILE A 354 0.19 11.75 -14.66
CA ILE A 354 1.18 10.98 -13.90
C ILE A 354 0.62 9.58 -13.65
N VAL A 355 1.44 8.58 -13.90
CA VAL A 355 1.16 7.18 -13.56
C VAL A 355 2.35 6.63 -12.78
N SER A 356 2.07 5.89 -11.72
CA SER A 356 3.08 5.11 -11.00
C SER A 356 3.08 3.69 -11.53
N HIS A 357 4.28 3.11 -11.67
CA HIS A 357 4.46 1.70 -12.03
C HIS A 357 5.46 1.06 -11.10
N GLU A 358 5.11 -0.11 -10.60
CA GLU A 358 5.99 -1.04 -9.88
C GLU A 358 5.60 -2.49 -10.14
N ALA A 359 6.50 -3.42 -9.84
CA ALA A 359 6.20 -4.85 -9.83
C ALA A 359 7.03 -5.55 -8.75
N SER A 360 6.72 -6.78 -8.42
CA SER A 360 7.41 -7.53 -7.37
C SER A 360 8.93 -7.69 -7.59
N ASN A 361 9.40 -7.52 -8.81
CA ASN A 361 10.83 -7.54 -9.18
C ASN A 361 11.37 -6.21 -9.70
N GLN A 362 10.58 -5.14 -9.62
CA GLN A 362 10.92 -3.81 -10.10
C GLN A 362 10.42 -2.75 -9.11
N PRO A 363 11.31 -1.92 -8.54
CA PRO A 363 10.91 -0.81 -7.67
C PRO A 363 10.01 0.20 -8.37
N GLY A 364 9.17 0.87 -7.57
CA GLY A 364 8.24 1.87 -8.04
C GLY A 364 8.89 3.13 -8.60
N ASP A 365 8.38 3.59 -9.74
CA ASP A 365 8.80 4.81 -10.41
C ASP A 365 7.60 5.60 -10.95
N LEU A 366 7.78 6.91 -11.08
CA LEU A 366 6.82 7.80 -11.73
C LEU A 366 7.05 7.82 -13.23
N TRP A 367 5.93 7.80 -13.95
CA TRP A 367 5.87 7.90 -15.40
C TRP A 367 4.92 9.04 -15.79
N VAL A 368 5.17 9.68 -16.90
CA VAL A 368 4.29 10.68 -17.49
C VAL A 368 3.73 10.13 -18.80
N TYR A 369 2.42 9.88 -18.82
CA TYR A 369 1.72 9.40 -20.00
C TYR A 369 1.20 10.59 -20.82
N ASN A 370 1.56 10.62 -22.11
CA ASN A 370 1.13 11.66 -23.05
C ASN A 370 -0.20 11.27 -23.69
N LEU A 371 -1.21 12.13 -23.60
CA LEU A 371 -2.57 11.88 -24.07
C LEU A 371 -2.75 12.10 -25.57
N HIS A 372 -1.86 12.85 -26.23
CA HIS A 372 -1.89 13.11 -27.67
C HIS A 372 -1.05 12.10 -28.47
N SER A 373 0.02 11.64 -27.88
CA SER A 373 0.91 10.62 -28.45
C SER A 373 1.03 9.50 -27.41
N PRO A 374 0.15 8.50 -27.45
CA PRO A 374 0.06 7.46 -26.41
C PRO A 374 1.41 6.79 -26.16
N HIS A 375 2.15 7.32 -25.20
CA HIS A 375 3.48 6.88 -24.76
C HIS A 375 3.70 7.32 -23.33
N ALA A 376 4.32 6.48 -22.53
CA ALA A 376 4.71 6.77 -21.17
C ALA A 376 6.24 6.96 -21.11
N ASP A 377 6.65 8.12 -20.61
CA ASP A 377 8.06 8.44 -20.35
C ASP A 377 8.36 8.24 -18.87
N GLN A 378 9.36 7.43 -18.55
CA GLN A 378 9.80 7.24 -17.17
C GLN A 378 10.45 8.53 -16.65
N LEU A 379 9.92 9.07 -15.55
CA LEU A 379 10.35 10.33 -14.95
C LEU A 379 11.40 10.15 -13.85
N THR A 380 11.27 9.08 -13.07
CA THR A 380 12.17 8.77 -11.95
C THR A 380 12.85 7.42 -12.14
N PHE A 381 13.98 7.21 -11.42
CA PHE A 381 14.80 6.01 -11.53
C PHE A 381 15.22 5.58 -10.12
N SER A 382 14.36 4.83 -9.45
CA SER A 382 14.51 4.46 -8.04
C SER A 382 15.54 3.35 -7.80
N ALA A 383 15.67 2.40 -8.73
CA ALA A 383 16.62 1.30 -8.60
C ALA A 383 18.06 1.77 -8.76
N ILE A 384 18.94 1.38 -7.82
CA ILE A 384 20.39 1.60 -7.95
C ILE A 384 21.00 0.64 -8.98
N ALA A 385 22.16 1.00 -9.54
CA ALA A 385 22.78 0.29 -10.66
C ALA A 385 23.10 -1.19 -10.35
N SER A 386 23.57 -1.49 -9.14
CA SER A 386 23.88 -2.85 -8.70
C SER A 386 22.64 -3.74 -8.63
N LEU A 387 21.51 -3.17 -8.19
CA LEU A 387 20.23 -3.89 -8.13
C LEU A 387 19.68 -4.15 -9.54
N ARG A 388 19.78 -3.18 -10.46
CA ARG A 388 19.41 -3.39 -11.88
C ARG A 388 20.14 -4.56 -12.53
N ALA A 389 21.38 -4.81 -12.12
CA ALA A 389 22.18 -5.91 -12.60
C ALA A 389 21.94 -7.24 -11.87
N THR A 390 21.08 -7.27 -10.85
CA THR A 390 20.77 -8.46 -10.04
C THR A 390 19.41 -9.00 -10.45
N PRO A 391 19.36 -10.20 -11.06
CA PRO A 391 18.07 -10.81 -11.42
C PRO A 391 17.26 -11.13 -10.17
N LEU A 392 16.01 -10.68 -10.14
CA LEU A 392 15.02 -11.04 -9.14
C LEU A 392 13.86 -11.78 -9.83
N PRO A 393 13.36 -12.88 -9.26
CA PRO A 393 12.23 -13.58 -9.85
C PRO A 393 10.95 -12.75 -9.67
N PRO A 394 10.12 -12.62 -10.73
CA PRO A 394 8.81 -12.01 -10.59
C PRO A 394 7.88 -12.92 -9.77
N SER A 395 6.81 -12.35 -9.25
CA SER A 395 5.70 -13.12 -8.68
C SER A 395 4.98 -13.93 -9.77
N GLN A 396 4.32 -15.00 -9.35
CA GLN A 396 3.38 -15.78 -10.15
C GLN A 396 2.05 -15.80 -9.40
N ILE A 397 0.94 -15.52 -10.09
CA ILE A 397 -0.39 -15.64 -9.49
C ILE A 397 -0.76 -17.11 -9.48
N VAL A 398 -1.09 -17.63 -8.30
CA VAL A 398 -1.55 -19.02 -8.13
C VAL A 398 -2.94 -19.04 -7.49
N HIS A 399 -3.76 -20.01 -7.93
CA HIS A 399 -5.05 -20.28 -7.31
C HIS A 399 -5.07 -21.69 -6.74
N TYR A 400 -5.53 -21.84 -5.52
CA TYR A 400 -5.76 -23.13 -4.90
C TYR A 400 -7.10 -23.16 -4.16
N ARG A 401 -7.57 -24.38 -3.87
CA ARG A 401 -8.81 -24.57 -3.13
C ARG A 401 -8.52 -24.68 -1.64
N SER A 402 -9.27 -23.93 -0.85
CA SER A 402 -9.30 -24.06 0.59
C SER A 402 -10.16 -25.25 1.03
N PHE A 403 -10.20 -25.48 2.32
CA PHE A 403 -10.88 -26.61 3.00
C PHE A 403 -12.37 -26.75 2.65
N ASP A 404 -13.04 -25.65 2.33
CA ASP A 404 -14.47 -25.57 1.99
C ASP A 404 -14.70 -25.42 0.47
N GLY A 405 -13.65 -25.52 -0.33
CA GLY A 405 -13.68 -25.39 -1.79
C GLY A 405 -13.58 -23.95 -2.31
N LYS A 406 -13.51 -22.94 -1.42
CA LYS A 406 -13.28 -21.53 -1.80
C LYS A 406 -11.95 -21.41 -2.53
N ILE A 407 -11.93 -20.66 -3.63
CA ILE A 407 -10.70 -20.34 -4.36
C ILE A 407 -9.96 -19.23 -3.62
N ILE A 408 -8.69 -19.48 -3.34
CA ILE A 408 -7.79 -18.52 -2.74
C ILE A 408 -6.72 -18.17 -3.76
N THR A 409 -6.54 -16.87 -3.97
CA THR A 409 -5.43 -16.33 -4.76
C THR A 409 -4.21 -16.15 -3.87
N ALA A 410 -3.03 -16.44 -4.39
CA ALA A 410 -1.76 -16.10 -3.73
C ALA A 410 -0.72 -15.66 -4.75
N LEU A 411 0.20 -14.82 -4.31
CA LEU A 411 1.41 -14.53 -5.06
C LEU A 411 2.50 -15.51 -4.61
N LEU A 412 3.19 -16.08 -5.59
CA LEU A 412 4.24 -17.08 -5.39
C LEU A 412 5.55 -16.60 -6.03
N TRP A 413 6.61 -16.50 -5.26
CA TRP A 413 7.96 -16.21 -5.75
C TRP A 413 8.82 -17.45 -5.69
N MET A 414 9.28 -17.88 -6.86
CA MET A 414 10.15 -19.03 -7.02
C MET A 414 11.60 -18.57 -7.26
N PRO A 415 12.53 -18.82 -6.33
CA PRO A 415 13.95 -18.57 -6.56
C PRO A 415 14.43 -19.21 -7.85
N PHE A 416 15.42 -18.62 -8.51
CA PHE A 416 16.05 -19.21 -9.67
C PHE A 416 16.87 -20.46 -9.30
N ASN A 417 17.02 -21.37 -10.26
CA ASN A 417 17.91 -22.55 -10.20
C ASN A 417 17.60 -23.59 -9.11
N LEU A 418 16.37 -23.60 -8.55
CA LEU A 418 16.00 -24.61 -7.58
C LEU A 418 15.84 -26.00 -8.22
N LYS A 419 16.20 -27.02 -7.46
CA LYS A 419 15.91 -28.42 -7.83
C LYS A 419 14.54 -28.81 -7.28
N ARG A 420 13.77 -29.56 -8.08
CA ARG A 420 12.51 -30.16 -7.67
C ARG A 420 12.76 -31.52 -7.00
N ASP A 421 13.37 -31.51 -5.84
CA ASP A 421 13.76 -32.71 -5.09
C ASP A 421 13.26 -32.74 -3.64
N GLY A 422 12.36 -31.79 -3.30
CA GLY A 422 11.78 -31.72 -1.97
C GLY A 422 12.75 -31.22 -0.89
N SER A 423 13.81 -30.49 -1.23
CA SER A 423 14.85 -30.09 -0.27
C SER A 423 14.82 -28.61 0.13
N ASN A 424 14.05 -27.76 -0.60
CA ASN A 424 14.13 -26.31 -0.46
C ASN A 424 13.26 -25.79 0.71
N PRO A 425 13.66 -24.71 1.39
CA PRO A 425 12.86 -24.05 2.39
C PRO A 425 11.74 -23.21 1.76
N ALA A 426 10.64 -23.01 2.50
CA ALA A 426 9.56 -22.14 2.08
C ALA A 426 9.07 -21.26 3.23
N LEU A 427 8.51 -20.09 2.87
CA LEU A 427 7.92 -19.13 3.78
C LEU A 427 6.50 -18.81 3.35
N VAL A 428 5.58 -18.80 4.30
CA VAL A 428 4.23 -18.25 4.15
C VAL A 428 4.24 -16.83 4.69
N LEU A 429 3.67 -15.91 3.91
CA LEU A 429 3.74 -14.47 4.18
C LEU A 429 2.32 -13.89 4.30
N PRO A 430 1.62 -14.07 5.44
CA PRO A 430 0.32 -13.47 5.65
C PRO A 430 0.41 -11.95 5.67
N HIS A 431 -0.54 -11.29 4.98
CA HIS A 431 -0.57 -9.84 4.90
C HIS A 431 -1.23 -9.19 6.12
N GLY A 432 -0.99 -7.90 6.31
CA GLY A 432 -1.64 -7.08 7.32
C GLY A 432 -3.10 -6.74 6.97
N GLY A 433 -3.84 -6.19 7.91
CA GLY A 433 -5.23 -5.79 7.72
C GLY A 433 -6.11 -6.15 8.93
N PRO A 434 -7.09 -7.10 8.82
CA PRO A 434 -7.38 -8.07 7.75
C PRO A 434 -7.91 -7.48 6.44
N THR A 435 -8.54 -6.29 6.47
CA THR A 435 -9.04 -5.59 5.29
C THR A 435 -7.86 -5.03 4.47
N GLY A 436 -7.22 -5.90 3.73
CA GLY A 436 -6.03 -5.65 2.90
C GLY A 436 -5.89 -6.70 1.80
N GLN A 437 -4.84 -6.61 1.02
CA GLN A 437 -4.53 -7.55 -0.06
C GLN A 437 -3.03 -7.58 -0.32
N MET A 438 -2.47 -8.77 -0.57
CA MET A 438 -1.17 -8.90 -1.20
C MET A 438 -1.33 -8.68 -2.69
N VAL A 439 -0.59 -7.72 -3.23
CA VAL A 439 -0.59 -7.34 -4.64
C VAL A 439 0.83 -7.42 -5.22
N ASP A 440 0.98 -7.33 -6.55
CA ASP A 440 2.27 -7.45 -7.25
C ASP A 440 3.14 -6.18 -7.13
N TYR A 441 3.40 -5.72 -5.89
CA TYR A 441 4.21 -4.55 -5.59
C TYR A 441 5.67 -4.90 -5.29
N TRP A 442 6.54 -3.89 -5.33
CA TRP A 442 7.92 -4.02 -4.91
C TRP A 442 8.01 -4.27 -3.40
N ASN A 443 8.46 -5.46 -3.02
CA ASN A 443 8.64 -5.85 -1.62
C ASN A 443 10.10 -6.23 -1.37
N THR A 444 10.82 -5.37 -0.64
CA THR A 444 12.25 -5.54 -0.33
C THR A 444 12.53 -6.79 0.49
N ASP A 445 11.65 -7.15 1.43
CA ASP A 445 11.79 -8.34 2.26
C ASP A 445 11.67 -9.62 1.44
N VAL A 446 10.65 -9.68 0.56
CA VAL A 446 10.46 -10.82 -0.36
C VAL A 446 11.62 -10.93 -1.32
N ALA A 447 12.10 -9.83 -1.89
CA ALA A 447 13.26 -9.82 -2.78
C ALA A 447 14.54 -10.30 -2.05
N ALA A 448 14.75 -9.89 -0.79
CA ALA A 448 15.85 -10.33 0.05
C ALA A 448 15.79 -11.84 0.31
N LEU A 449 14.65 -12.36 0.71
CA LEU A 449 14.43 -13.77 1.03
C LEU A 449 14.52 -14.65 -0.23
N THR A 450 13.82 -14.28 -1.29
CA THR A 450 13.75 -15.07 -2.53
C THR A 450 15.10 -15.16 -3.23
N SER A 451 15.87 -14.05 -3.27
CA SER A 451 17.24 -14.09 -3.83
C SER A 451 18.21 -14.98 -3.04
N ARG A 452 17.85 -15.40 -1.83
CA ARG A 452 18.61 -16.31 -0.95
C ARG A 452 18.13 -17.76 -0.98
N GLY A 453 17.14 -18.05 -1.81
CA GLY A 453 16.67 -19.43 -2.03
C GLY A 453 15.42 -19.82 -1.25
N TYR A 454 14.75 -18.89 -0.56
CA TYR A 454 13.46 -19.13 0.07
C TYR A 454 12.33 -19.04 -0.95
N ILE A 455 11.53 -20.09 -1.08
CA ILE A 455 10.25 -20.03 -1.82
C ILE A 455 9.28 -19.26 -0.95
N CYS A 456 8.70 -18.17 -1.48
CA CYS A 456 7.77 -17.33 -0.73
C CYS A 456 6.36 -17.42 -1.34
N ILE A 457 5.35 -17.70 -0.53
CA ILE A 457 3.94 -17.61 -0.91
C ILE A 457 3.24 -16.61 -0.01
N ALA A 458 2.48 -15.71 -0.61
CA ALA A 458 1.67 -14.72 0.08
C ALA A 458 0.20 -14.86 -0.33
N PRO A 459 -0.59 -15.59 0.43
CA PRO A 459 -2.02 -15.76 0.19
C PRO A 459 -2.82 -14.47 0.40
N ASN A 460 -3.96 -14.40 -0.30
CA ASN A 460 -5.06 -13.49 -0.01
C ASN A 460 -6.22 -14.33 0.59
N PRO A 461 -6.21 -14.61 1.90
CA PRO A 461 -7.23 -15.42 2.54
C PRO A 461 -8.58 -14.68 2.55
N ARG A 462 -9.67 -15.40 2.91
CA ARG A 462 -10.95 -14.74 3.18
C ARG A 462 -10.76 -13.60 4.18
N GLY A 463 -11.47 -12.49 3.97
CA GLY A 463 -11.24 -11.23 4.67
C GLY A 463 -10.45 -10.21 3.84
N SER A 464 -9.69 -10.68 2.82
CA SER A 464 -8.94 -9.80 1.93
C SER A 464 -9.86 -8.97 1.04
N THR A 465 -9.38 -7.76 0.67
CA THR A 465 -10.00 -6.92 -0.37
C THR A 465 -9.64 -7.42 -1.78
N GLY A 466 -10.26 -6.86 -2.81
CA GLY A 466 -9.97 -7.20 -4.21
C GLY A 466 -10.86 -8.32 -4.79
N TYR A 467 -11.68 -8.96 -3.98
CA TYR A 467 -12.49 -10.13 -4.35
C TYR A 467 -13.98 -9.98 -4.04
N GLY A 468 -14.45 -8.75 -3.90
CA GLY A 468 -15.84 -8.39 -3.59
C GLY A 468 -16.16 -8.38 -2.09
N LEU A 469 -17.27 -7.72 -1.75
CA LEU A 469 -17.67 -7.46 -0.37
C LEU A 469 -17.93 -8.75 0.44
N ASP A 470 -18.52 -9.78 -0.18
CA ASP A 470 -18.79 -11.05 0.51
C ASP A 470 -17.50 -11.78 0.89
N PHE A 471 -16.45 -11.68 0.09
CA PHE A 471 -15.14 -12.25 0.39
C PHE A 471 -14.47 -11.47 1.52
N GLN A 472 -14.53 -10.13 1.47
CA GLN A 472 -14.00 -9.23 2.51
C GLN A 472 -14.64 -9.51 3.88
N LYS A 473 -15.92 -9.82 3.93
CA LYS A 473 -16.66 -10.09 5.18
C LYS A 473 -16.54 -11.54 5.67
N ALA A 474 -15.92 -12.43 4.90
CA ALA A 474 -15.98 -13.87 5.14
C ALA A 474 -15.15 -14.37 6.34
N ASN A 475 -14.38 -13.50 7.00
CA ASN A 475 -13.67 -13.80 8.26
C ASN A 475 -14.21 -13.03 9.47
N PHE A 476 -15.32 -12.28 9.34
CA PHE A 476 -15.89 -11.55 10.46
C PHE A 476 -16.32 -12.55 11.54
N GLN A 477 -15.95 -12.28 12.81
CA GLN A 477 -16.14 -13.13 13.99
C GLN A 477 -15.51 -14.53 13.86
N ASP A 478 -14.48 -14.67 13.00
CA ASP A 478 -13.73 -15.92 12.77
C ASP A 478 -12.25 -15.63 12.44
N LEU A 479 -11.66 -14.60 13.09
CA LEU A 479 -10.28 -14.19 12.85
C LEU A 479 -9.30 -15.27 13.33
N GLY A 480 -8.38 -15.71 12.45
CA GLY A 480 -7.50 -16.86 12.72
C GLY A 480 -8.24 -18.19 12.71
N GLY A 481 -9.42 -18.24 12.11
CA GLY A 481 -10.24 -19.44 11.89
C GLY A 481 -10.20 -19.88 10.43
N GLY A 482 -11.17 -19.44 9.62
CA GLY A 482 -11.24 -19.76 8.20
C GLY A 482 -10.08 -19.21 7.39
N ASP A 483 -9.64 -18.00 7.70
CA ASP A 483 -8.50 -17.34 7.06
C ASP A 483 -7.16 -18.05 7.34
N LEU A 484 -6.91 -18.53 8.56
CA LEU A 484 -5.75 -19.39 8.84
C LEU A 484 -5.80 -20.70 8.05
N ARG A 485 -6.98 -21.28 7.87
CA ARG A 485 -7.13 -22.50 7.07
C ARG A 485 -6.88 -22.26 5.58
N ASP A 486 -7.15 -21.05 5.10
CA ASP A 486 -6.78 -20.61 3.75
C ASP A 486 -5.27 -20.53 3.58
N GLU A 487 -4.53 -20.01 4.60
CA GLU A 487 -3.06 -19.99 4.65
C GLU A 487 -2.47 -21.41 4.63
N ILE A 488 -3.05 -22.32 5.43
CA ILE A 488 -2.62 -23.73 5.50
C ILE A 488 -2.85 -24.45 4.16
N ALA A 489 -3.93 -24.16 3.45
CA ALA A 489 -4.14 -24.69 2.10
C ALA A 489 -3.04 -24.22 1.11
N GLY A 490 -2.48 -23.02 1.31
CA GLY A 490 -1.30 -22.55 0.60
C GLY A 490 -0.05 -23.40 0.89
N VAL A 491 0.12 -23.84 2.14
CA VAL A 491 1.20 -24.78 2.49
C VAL A 491 1.02 -26.12 1.75
N ASP A 492 -0.20 -26.62 1.65
CA ASP A 492 -0.46 -27.87 0.94
C ASP A 492 -0.25 -27.73 -0.57
N PHE A 493 -0.61 -26.57 -1.14
CA PHE A 493 -0.27 -26.24 -2.53
C PHE A 493 1.26 -26.26 -2.76
N LEU A 494 2.04 -25.61 -1.87
CA LEU A 494 3.51 -25.62 -1.95
C LEU A 494 4.08 -27.03 -1.87
N LYS A 495 3.60 -27.90 -0.96
CA LYS A 495 4.04 -29.31 -0.87
C LYS A 495 3.79 -30.04 -2.17
N ALA A 496 2.64 -29.80 -2.80
CA ALA A 496 2.26 -30.46 -4.06
C ALA A 496 3.15 -30.03 -5.25
N THR A 497 3.87 -28.89 -5.17
CA THR A 497 4.84 -28.48 -6.21
C THR A 497 6.02 -29.44 -6.32
N GLY A 498 6.37 -30.17 -5.25
CA GLY A 498 7.51 -31.08 -5.18
C GLY A 498 8.87 -30.38 -4.97
N TYR A 499 8.89 -29.09 -4.72
CA TYR A 499 10.13 -28.35 -4.47
C TYR A 499 10.52 -28.30 -2.98
N ILE A 500 9.54 -28.26 -2.07
CA ILE A 500 9.79 -27.90 -0.67
C ILE A 500 10.04 -29.11 0.24
N ASP A 501 10.88 -28.91 1.26
CA ASP A 501 11.00 -29.79 2.42
C ASP A 501 9.88 -29.42 3.43
N SER A 502 8.98 -30.35 3.71
CA SER A 502 7.88 -30.14 4.66
C SER A 502 8.34 -29.83 6.09
N LYS A 503 9.61 -30.07 6.41
CA LYS A 503 10.24 -29.74 7.71
C LYS A 503 10.95 -28.38 7.72
N LYS A 504 10.91 -27.66 6.60
CA LYS A 504 11.57 -26.35 6.42
C LYS A 504 10.58 -25.27 5.98
N ILE A 505 9.43 -25.25 6.63
CA ILE A 505 8.39 -24.27 6.37
C ILE A 505 8.38 -23.26 7.51
N GLY A 506 8.58 -21.99 7.17
CA GLY A 506 8.46 -20.87 8.10
C GLY A 506 7.26 -19.99 7.80
N ILE A 507 6.94 -19.10 8.74
CA ILE A 507 5.89 -18.08 8.60
C ILE A 507 6.43 -16.73 9.06
N PHE A 508 6.07 -15.67 8.33
CA PHE A 508 6.58 -14.31 8.57
C PHE A 508 5.53 -13.29 8.19
N GLY A 509 5.07 -12.48 9.13
CA GLY A 509 4.09 -11.45 8.85
C GLY A 509 4.12 -10.30 9.83
N GLY A 510 3.52 -9.15 9.42
CA GLY A 510 3.39 -7.95 10.23
C GLY A 510 1.94 -7.57 10.51
N SER A 511 1.69 -6.93 11.66
CA SER A 511 0.35 -6.47 12.04
C SER A 511 -0.64 -7.63 12.12
N TYR A 512 -1.73 -7.62 11.35
CA TYR A 512 -2.61 -8.78 11.22
C TYR A 512 -1.86 -10.02 10.70
N GLY A 513 -0.85 -9.87 9.84
CA GLY A 513 0.03 -10.96 9.43
C GLY A 513 0.88 -11.51 10.58
N GLY A 514 1.27 -10.65 11.55
CA GLY A 514 1.89 -11.06 12.80
C GLY A 514 0.91 -11.81 13.71
N PHE A 515 -0.31 -11.30 13.84
CA PHE A 515 -1.41 -12.03 14.49
C PHE A 515 -1.59 -13.42 13.86
N MET A 516 -1.67 -13.51 12.53
CA MET A 516 -1.80 -14.76 11.80
C MET A 516 -0.61 -15.69 12.04
N THR A 517 0.60 -15.15 12.13
CA THR A 517 1.82 -15.88 12.49
C THR A 517 1.68 -16.52 13.88
N LEU A 518 1.24 -15.75 14.88
CA LEU A 518 1.02 -16.23 16.25
C LEU A 518 -0.12 -17.26 16.33
N MET A 519 -1.22 -17.04 15.59
CA MET A 519 -2.31 -18.02 15.48
C MET A 519 -1.84 -19.33 14.86
N ALA A 520 -1.05 -19.26 13.78
CA ALA A 520 -0.53 -20.42 13.05
C ALA A 520 0.37 -21.28 13.93
N ILE A 521 1.36 -20.69 14.61
CA ILE A 521 2.27 -21.46 15.47
C ILE A 521 1.59 -22.01 16.74
N GLY A 522 0.52 -21.35 17.18
CA GLY A 522 -0.28 -21.81 18.32
C GLY A 522 -1.28 -22.91 17.97
N LYS A 523 -2.07 -22.74 16.89
CA LYS A 523 -3.14 -23.69 16.49
C LYS A 523 -2.61 -24.89 15.69
N THR A 524 -1.53 -24.71 14.92
CA THR A 524 -0.98 -25.75 14.03
C THR A 524 0.53 -25.92 14.20
N PRO A 525 1.01 -26.16 15.44
CA PRO A 525 2.42 -26.11 15.80
C PRO A 525 3.31 -27.13 15.07
N ASP A 526 2.74 -28.17 14.48
CA ASP A 526 3.50 -29.22 13.79
C ASP A 526 3.86 -28.87 12.34
N ILE A 527 3.34 -27.75 11.81
CA ILE A 527 3.61 -27.31 10.44
C ILE A 527 4.89 -26.48 10.36
N TRP A 528 5.14 -25.66 11.37
CA TRP A 528 6.09 -24.56 11.31
C TRP A 528 7.43 -24.91 11.96
N ALA A 529 8.51 -24.67 11.25
CA ALA A 529 9.87 -24.92 11.73
C ALA A 529 10.56 -23.65 12.29
N ALA A 530 10.06 -22.46 11.92
CA ALA A 530 10.48 -21.17 12.48
C ALA A 530 9.39 -20.12 12.18
N ALA A 531 9.33 -19.08 13.01
CA ALA A 531 8.40 -17.96 12.82
C ALA A 531 9.05 -16.62 13.10
N VAL A 532 8.59 -15.57 12.41
CA VAL A 532 8.96 -14.18 12.69
C VAL A 532 7.68 -13.35 12.76
N ASP A 533 7.48 -12.72 13.89
CA ASP A 533 6.35 -11.84 14.17
C ASP A 533 6.82 -10.39 14.17
N LEU A 534 6.26 -9.60 13.27
CA LEU A 534 6.44 -8.15 13.25
C LEU A 534 5.20 -7.49 13.86
N TYR A 535 5.36 -6.89 15.04
CA TYR A 535 4.29 -6.11 15.70
C TYR A 535 2.91 -6.77 15.61
N GLY A 536 2.81 -8.07 15.92
CA GLY A 536 1.57 -8.84 15.86
C GLY A 536 0.74 -8.75 17.13
N ILE A 537 -0.56 -9.04 17.00
CA ILE A 537 -1.53 -8.99 18.08
C ILE A 537 -1.60 -10.35 18.78
N ILE A 538 -1.39 -10.39 20.09
CA ILE A 538 -1.54 -11.61 20.89
C ILE A 538 -2.97 -11.77 21.48
N SER A 539 -3.66 -10.65 21.73
CA SER A 539 -4.97 -10.67 22.36
C SER A 539 -5.84 -9.49 21.94
N TRP A 540 -6.97 -9.77 21.31
CA TRP A 540 -7.93 -8.73 20.95
C TRP A 540 -8.49 -8.00 22.16
N SER A 541 -8.59 -8.67 23.32
CA SER A 541 -9.08 -8.05 24.56
C SER A 541 -8.09 -7.06 25.17
N THR A 542 -6.77 -7.25 25.05
CA THR A 542 -5.76 -6.29 25.48
C THR A 542 -5.60 -5.19 24.46
N MET A 543 -5.66 -5.52 23.18
CA MET A 543 -5.63 -4.60 22.07
C MET A 543 -6.68 -3.48 22.19
N LEU A 544 -7.95 -3.83 22.49
CA LEU A 544 -9.02 -2.84 22.70
C LEU A 544 -8.78 -1.86 23.85
N LYS A 545 -7.90 -2.17 24.78
CA LYS A 545 -7.63 -1.31 25.95
C LYS A 545 -6.50 -0.32 25.70
N SER A 546 -5.63 -0.59 24.75
CA SER A 546 -4.35 0.10 24.60
C SER A 546 -4.14 0.71 23.21
N SER A 547 -4.91 0.31 22.20
CA SER A 547 -4.80 0.85 20.85
C SER A 547 -5.64 2.11 20.63
N ASP A 548 -5.44 2.75 19.47
CA ASP A 548 -6.17 3.95 19.04
C ASP A 548 -7.70 3.71 19.05
N PRO A 549 -8.52 4.67 19.53
CA PRO A 549 -9.97 4.52 19.61
C PRO A 549 -10.67 4.24 18.28
N GLU A 550 -10.16 4.75 17.16
CA GLU A 550 -10.68 4.45 15.82
C GLU A 550 -10.49 2.98 15.48
N LEU A 551 -9.28 2.44 15.74
CA LEU A 551 -8.99 1.03 15.52
C LEU A 551 -9.87 0.14 16.40
N ASN A 552 -10.20 0.60 17.62
CA ASN A 552 -11.14 -0.13 18.50
C ASN A 552 -12.54 -0.25 17.89
N GLU A 553 -13.06 0.79 17.27
CA GLU A 553 -14.37 0.71 16.60
C GLU A 553 -14.32 -0.20 15.36
N TYR A 554 -13.22 -0.16 14.62
CA TYR A 554 -12.97 -1.11 13.53
C TYR A 554 -12.95 -2.57 14.04
N LEU A 555 -12.24 -2.86 15.12
CA LEU A 555 -12.16 -4.20 15.71
C LEU A 555 -13.53 -4.67 16.24
N LYS A 556 -14.29 -3.80 16.88
CA LYS A 556 -15.67 -4.11 17.30
C LYS A 556 -16.59 -4.42 16.11
N ALA A 557 -16.39 -3.74 14.98
CA ALA A 557 -17.16 -4.02 13.78
C ALA A 557 -16.80 -5.38 13.16
N LEU A 558 -15.56 -5.87 13.33
CA LEU A 558 -15.13 -7.19 12.89
C LEU A 558 -15.56 -8.31 13.85
N LEU A 559 -15.37 -8.12 15.16
CA LEU A 559 -15.52 -9.15 16.20
C LEU A 559 -16.86 -9.08 16.94
N GLY A 560 -17.60 -7.98 16.77
CA GLY A 560 -18.82 -7.68 17.54
C GLY A 560 -18.53 -7.03 18.90
N ASN A 561 -19.60 -6.75 19.66
CA ASN A 561 -19.47 -6.16 20.99
C ASN A 561 -18.70 -7.11 21.93
N PRO A 562 -17.61 -6.67 22.60
CA PRO A 562 -16.78 -7.54 23.44
C PRO A 562 -17.50 -8.12 24.66
N GLU A 563 -18.54 -7.46 25.19
CA GLU A 563 -19.34 -7.97 26.30
C GLU A 563 -20.25 -9.13 25.87
N GLU A 564 -20.80 -9.06 24.66
CA GLU A 564 -21.71 -10.05 24.08
C GLU A 564 -20.96 -11.19 23.40
N ASN A 565 -19.81 -10.89 22.77
CA ASN A 565 -19.00 -11.84 21.98
C ASN A 565 -17.70 -12.27 22.67
N ARG A 566 -17.66 -12.29 24.00
CA ARG A 566 -16.47 -12.64 24.77
C ARG A 566 -15.77 -13.91 24.27
N LYS A 567 -16.55 -14.91 23.90
CA LYS A 567 -16.03 -16.18 23.37
C LYS A 567 -15.28 -16.00 22.05
N VAL A 568 -15.77 -15.14 21.14
CA VAL A 568 -15.10 -14.81 19.88
C VAL A 568 -13.75 -14.16 20.18
N TYR A 569 -13.71 -13.18 21.10
CA TYR A 569 -12.45 -12.54 21.50
C TYR A 569 -11.43 -13.49 22.10
N GLU A 570 -11.89 -14.53 22.83
CA GLU A 570 -11.03 -15.56 23.42
C GLU A 570 -10.54 -16.57 22.36
N GLU A 571 -11.44 -17.06 21.48
CA GLU A 571 -11.13 -18.07 20.46
C GLU A 571 -10.34 -17.49 19.29
N ASP A 572 -10.53 -16.21 18.96
CA ASP A 572 -9.85 -15.51 17.89
C ASP A 572 -8.52 -14.86 18.37
N SER A 573 -8.12 -15.05 19.64
CA SER A 573 -6.86 -14.50 20.17
C SER A 573 -5.77 -15.55 20.27
N PRO A 574 -4.55 -15.29 19.73
CA PRO A 574 -3.42 -16.21 19.80
C PRO A 574 -3.02 -16.58 21.23
N ILE A 575 -3.26 -15.73 22.23
CA ILE A 575 -2.94 -15.99 23.63
C ILE A 575 -3.57 -17.28 24.15
N THR A 576 -4.68 -17.69 23.57
CA THR A 576 -5.39 -18.94 23.89
C THR A 576 -4.59 -20.18 23.48
N TYR A 577 -3.79 -20.10 22.43
CA TYR A 577 -3.13 -21.23 21.78
C TYR A 577 -1.61 -21.19 21.86
N ILE A 578 -0.99 -20.03 22.11
CA ILE A 578 0.44 -19.79 21.94
C ILE A 578 1.32 -20.71 22.80
N ARG A 579 0.81 -21.24 23.92
CA ARG A 579 1.55 -22.20 24.75
C ARG A 579 1.81 -23.54 24.06
N SER A 580 1.06 -23.86 23.00
CA SER A 580 1.27 -25.06 22.17
C SER A 580 2.39 -24.91 21.15
N GLU A 581 2.92 -23.69 20.97
CA GLU A 581 3.97 -23.36 20.03
C GLU A 581 5.20 -24.28 20.19
N LYS A 582 5.80 -24.66 19.05
CA LYS A 582 7.01 -25.49 18.97
C LYS A 582 8.12 -24.82 18.15
N ALA A 583 7.74 -23.91 17.25
CA ALA A 583 8.64 -23.24 16.33
C ALA A 583 9.40 -22.10 17.05
N PRO A 584 10.73 -21.99 16.94
CA PRO A 584 11.43 -20.82 17.40
C PRO A 584 10.83 -19.53 16.84
N LEU A 585 10.58 -18.53 17.70
CA LEU A 585 9.93 -17.27 17.37
C LEU A 585 10.87 -16.09 17.54
N LEU A 586 10.99 -15.25 16.50
CA LEU A 586 11.58 -13.91 16.58
C LEU A 586 10.46 -12.87 16.58
N VAL A 587 10.49 -11.93 17.52
CA VAL A 587 9.54 -10.81 17.63
C VAL A 587 10.27 -9.50 17.37
N LEU A 588 9.77 -8.66 16.48
CA LEU A 588 10.32 -7.35 16.13
C LEU A 588 9.22 -6.28 16.29
N GLN A 589 9.49 -5.25 17.12
CA GLN A 589 8.46 -4.30 17.55
C GLN A 589 8.97 -2.87 17.58
N GLY A 590 8.16 -1.90 17.14
CA GLY A 590 8.40 -0.46 17.36
C GLY A 590 7.96 -0.03 18.76
N ASP A 591 8.76 0.82 19.41
CA ASP A 591 8.45 1.29 20.78
C ASP A 591 7.25 2.26 20.84
N ASN A 592 7.02 3.00 19.75
CA ASN A 592 5.99 4.05 19.65
C ASN A 592 4.79 3.62 18.80
N ASP A 593 4.60 2.32 18.60
CA ASP A 593 3.50 1.81 17.78
C ASP A 593 2.13 2.14 18.41
N PRO A 594 1.31 3.04 17.78
CA PRO A 594 0.00 3.42 18.31
C PRO A 594 -1.11 2.44 17.92
N ARG A 595 -0.86 1.58 16.93
CA ARG A 595 -1.84 0.61 16.42
C ARG A 595 -1.77 -0.70 17.16
N VAL A 596 -0.55 -1.29 17.24
CA VAL A 596 -0.27 -2.51 18.00
C VAL A 596 0.73 -2.17 19.09
N PRO A 597 0.27 -1.81 20.28
CA PRO A 597 1.13 -1.41 21.37
C PRO A 597 2.14 -2.49 21.75
N LYS A 598 3.35 -2.09 22.13
CA LYS A 598 4.46 -3.02 22.44
C LYS A 598 4.15 -4.01 23.56
N GLU A 599 3.13 -3.73 24.36
CA GLU A 599 2.63 -4.61 25.40
C GLU A 599 2.06 -5.91 24.82
N GLU A 600 1.61 -5.92 23.54
CA GLU A 600 1.21 -7.14 22.85
C GLU A 600 2.43 -8.07 22.64
N ALA A 601 3.53 -7.53 22.11
CA ALA A 601 4.78 -8.26 21.95
C ALA A 601 5.37 -8.72 23.30
N GLN A 602 5.29 -7.88 24.36
CA GLN A 602 5.77 -8.22 25.68
C GLN A 602 5.03 -9.45 26.26
N GLN A 603 3.70 -9.52 26.07
CA GLN A 603 2.90 -10.67 26.52
C GLN A 603 3.35 -11.97 25.82
N VAL A 604 3.58 -11.93 24.49
CA VAL A 604 4.09 -13.09 23.73
C VAL A 604 5.39 -13.60 24.35
N VAL A 605 6.37 -12.70 24.52
CA VAL A 605 7.71 -13.01 25.00
C VAL A 605 7.66 -13.59 26.41
N ASP A 606 6.90 -12.97 27.32
CA ASP A 606 6.78 -13.39 28.72
C ASP A 606 6.13 -14.79 28.83
N ILE A 607 5.10 -15.06 28.05
CA ILE A 607 4.43 -16.37 28.03
C ILE A 607 5.41 -17.44 27.53
N LEU A 608 6.07 -17.23 26.40
CA LEU A 608 6.94 -18.23 25.79
C LEU A 608 8.21 -18.48 26.61
N ARG A 609 8.81 -17.44 27.21
CA ARG A 609 9.96 -17.59 28.12
C ARG A 609 9.59 -18.40 29.36
N LYS A 610 8.40 -18.16 29.93
CA LYS A 610 7.88 -18.92 31.07
C LYS A 610 7.67 -20.39 30.76
N GLU A 611 7.27 -20.71 29.53
CA GLU A 611 7.10 -22.08 29.03
C GLU A 611 8.43 -22.71 28.57
N GLY A 612 9.57 -21.99 28.69
CA GLY A 612 10.89 -22.48 28.26
C GLY A 612 11.04 -22.62 26.75
N ARG A 613 10.26 -21.87 25.97
CA ARG A 613 10.30 -21.86 24.51
C ARG A 613 11.43 -20.98 23.98
N VAL A 614 11.84 -21.23 22.74
CA VAL A 614 12.86 -20.42 22.05
C VAL A 614 12.19 -19.17 21.48
N VAL A 615 12.39 -18.04 22.15
CA VAL A 615 11.90 -16.73 21.70
C VAL A 615 13.00 -15.68 21.86
N ASP A 616 13.19 -14.89 20.79
CA ASP A 616 14.02 -13.68 20.79
C ASP A 616 13.16 -12.47 20.46
N VAL A 617 13.55 -11.28 20.95
CA VAL A 617 12.81 -10.04 20.74
C VAL A 617 13.75 -8.87 20.54
N HIS A 618 13.39 -7.98 19.61
CA HIS A 618 14.08 -6.71 19.46
C HIS A 618 13.06 -5.56 19.35
N TYR A 619 13.29 -4.51 20.16
CA TYR A 619 12.48 -3.30 20.14
C TYR A 619 13.24 -2.17 19.44
N TYR A 620 12.57 -1.44 18.56
CA TYR A 620 13.13 -0.33 17.79
C TYR A 620 12.69 1.01 18.39
N PRO A 621 13.61 1.78 19.02
CA PRO A 621 13.28 3.09 19.58
C PRO A 621 12.82 4.08 18.52
N ASN A 622 11.78 4.88 18.84
CA ASN A 622 11.20 5.90 17.94
C ASN A 622 10.78 5.35 16.57
N GLU A 623 10.27 4.12 16.56
CA GLU A 623 9.53 3.53 15.42
C GLU A 623 8.08 3.30 15.82
N GLY A 624 7.19 3.59 14.88
CA GLY A 624 5.75 3.35 15.01
C GLY A 624 5.32 2.01 14.44
N HIS A 625 4.12 1.96 13.83
CA HIS A 625 3.58 0.78 13.16
C HIS A 625 4.27 0.57 11.80
N GLY A 626 5.19 -0.39 11.74
CA GLY A 626 6.16 -0.53 10.65
C GLY A 626 7.43 0.29 10.89
N PHE A 627 8.55 -0.16 10.33
CA PHE A 627 9.83 0.53 10.49
C PHE A 627 10.06 1.47 9.31
N VAL A 628 10.32 2.75 9.59
CA VAL A 628 10.50 3.79 8.55
C VAL A 628 11.96 4.22 8.41
N LYS A 629 12.78 4.06 9.46
CA LYS A 629 14.21 4.36 9.40
C LYS A 629 14.92 3.24 8.65
N ARG A 630 15.65 3.61 7.60
CA ARG A 630 16.33 2.65 6.72
C ARG A 630 17.24 1.70 7.49
N GLU A 631 17.98 2.20 8.46
CA GLU A 631 18.85 1.41 9.32
C GLU A 631 18.08 0.34 10.10
N ASN A 632 16.88 0.66 10.61
CA ASN A 632 16.02 -0.28 11.33
C ASN A 632 15.38 -1.31 10.39
N GLN A 633 14.97 -0.90 9.18
CA GLN A 633 14.50 -1.81 8.15
C GLN A 633 15.59 -2.82 7.77
N ILE A 634 16.83 -2.35 7.54
CA ILE A 634 17.98 -3.20 7.23
C ILE A 634 18.28 -4.16 8.39
N ASP A 635 18.26 -3.70 9.64
CA ASP A 635 18.50 -4.55 10.81
C ASP A 635 17.38 -5.59 10.96
N SER A 636 16.12 -5.21 10.79
CA SER A 636 14.94 -6.09 10.85
C SER A 636 15.06 -7.27 9.86
N ILE A 637 15.32 -6.99 8.60
CA ILE A 637 15.45 -8.07 7.60
C ILE A 637 16.71 -8.92 7.80
N ARG A 638 17.81 -8.35 8.28
CA ARG A 638 19.01 -9.12 8.60
C ARG A 638 18.76 -10.10 9.75
N ARG A 639 18.04 -9.69 10.80
CA ARG A 639 17.60 -10.57 11.90
C ARG A 639 16.67 -11.66 11.38
N THR A 640 15.69 -11.30 10.56
CA THR A 640 14.74 -12.24 9.94
C THR A 640 15.47 -13.30 9.11
N ILE A 641 16.40 -12.90 8.24
CA ILE A 641 17.20 -13.84 7.44
C ILE A 641 18.07 -14.72 8.33
N ALA A 642 18.76 -14.17 9.30
CA ALA A 642 19.61 -14.94 10.21
C ALA A 642 18.78 -15.98 10.98
N TRP A 643 17.57 -15.63 11.42
CA TRP A 643 16.64 -16.52 12.09
C TRP A 643 16.23 -17.70 11.20
N PHE A 644 15.78 -17.44 9.98
CA PHE A 644 15.41 -18.50 9.04
C PHE A 644 16.61 -19.30 8.57
N ASP A 645 17.76 -18.70 8.33
CA ASP A 645 19.00 -19.39 8.00
C ASP A 645 19.40 -20.39 9.10
N GLN A 646 19.28 -20.00 10.37
CA GLN A 646 19.56 -20.89 11.49
C GLN A 646 18.59 -22.07 11.56
N TYR A 647 17.29 -21.81 11.55
CA TYR A 647 16.30 -22.81 11.88
C TYR A 647 15.76 -23.59 10.68
N LEU A 648 15.77 -23.03 9.48
CA LEU A 648 15.32 -23.72 8.26
C LEU A 648 16.47 -24.30 7.43
N MET A 649 17.65 -23.65 7.45
CA MET A 649 18.80 -24.07 6.65
C MET A 649 19.94 -24.69 7.46
N GLY A 650 19.87 -24.66 8.79
CA GLY A 650 20.92 -25.18 9.69
C GLY A 650 22.25 -24.42 9.60
N LYS A 651 22.22 -23.16 9.15
CA LYS A 651 23.40 -22.30 9.09
C LYS A 651 23.73 -21.75 10.47
N THR A 652 25.01 -21.71 10.83
CA THR A 652 25.46 -21.03 12.05
C THR A 652 25.27 -19.52 11.86
N PRO A 653 24.62 -18.79 12.79
CA PRO A 653 24.52 -17.35 12.70
C PRO A 653 25.91 -16.72 12.60
N ALA A 654 26.10 -15.80 11.65
CA ALA A 654 27.29 -14.96 11.65
C ALA A 654 27.28 -14.13 12.95
N PRO A 655 28.46 -13.87 13.60
CA PRO A 655 28.48 -13.01 14.76
C PRO A 655 27.90 -11.66 14.39
N GLN A 656 26.82 -11.28 15.08
CA GLN A 656 26.22 -9.95 14.90
C GLN A 656 27.26 -8.95 15.42
N ASN A 657 27.81 -8.15 14.52
CA ASN A 657 28.59 -6.98 14.93
C ASN A 657 27.62 -6.09 15.73
N GLN A 658 27.81 -6.02 17.04
CA GLN A 658 27.13 -5.04 17.87
C GLN A 658 27.39 -3.66 17.26
N PRO A 659 26.39 -2.81 17.08
CA PRO A 659 26.64 -1.42 16.70
C PRO A 659 27.56 -0.83 17.76
N ALA A 660 28.54 -0.06 17.32
CA ALA A 660 29.40 0.71 18.23
C ALA A 660 28.50 1.56 19.14
N GLN A 661 28.72 1.43 20.44
CA GLN A 661 28.01 2.14 21.49
C GLN A 661 28.09 3.65 21.32
#